data_2c3dc62fbe7bfd92fd13b5772a0520d3
#
_entry.id   2c3dc62fbe7bfd92fd13b5772a0520d3
#
_cell.length_a   1.000
_cell.length_b   1.000
_cell.length_c   1.000
_cell.angle_alpha   90.00
_cell.angle_beta   90.00
_cell.angle_gamma   90.00
#
_symmetry.space_group_name_H-M   'P 1'
#
loop_
_entity.id
_entity.type
_entity.pdbx_description
1 polymer ?
#
loop_
_entity_poly.entity_id
_entity_poly.type
_entity_poly.pdbx_seq_one_letter_code
_entity_poly.pdbx_strand_id
1 'polypeptide(L)'
;MSDEPRSPAPLLLDELPTASRDAPTPTPDYNAIHGRFLPGTVFGERYRIIELLGRGGMGEVYRADDLELGQAVALKFLPASVAQDEIALARLRSEVRLARQISHPNVCRVFDIGHLDGQYFLSMEYVDGEDLASVLRRMGRPSREKALQIARQICAGLRAAHENGVLHRDLKPANIMIDGRGRVRLMDFGLSGLALELAGARDFAGTPMYMAPEQLEGSGTSVRTDLFSLGIVLYEVLTGRRPFSANSLSELSENYRRAMRPPPPSEFARELEPNVDSVILRCLDADPKARPSSALEVTAALGGGDPLQAVLAAGETPSPELLAAAGGAGTVPLRTAWILLFIVGLVLCGCVALARYSTVVGISGWEKSPELLLERARDIIRAAGPPVTLDDYAYGIHSNGGFLSYLAEREDSRVWRRRLASVDPTPIRFWYRQSPEPLVPRSWEIQVSKDDPQEDVPGMAYVLLDSRGMLRTYEVSPPRSETAMQPWLSPSLQPDWTPLFAAAGLDQKQFVAADPMWIPQKPFDLRASWDGTHAGLPVHIDGAAFHGKVVSFDLNGPWSTPQQEKPSRWIDRIPDNLHAALDFLLVAAGLVLACRNLRFGRGDRRGAFRISAYMFVFNALAWMLEAHLQASVSNLWSAFIFIVADSLFVTSFVWIAYMALDPYARKYWPDLLISWNRLIAGCWRDPLVGRDVLVGTLFGCVWAFSIHLVYALPLWLRIPRLTPIHIESLPLGTTTQALGYLLAQPANALIFSLAVTLTLVFTRLLLRRKIPAVAATCLVIATLTVGSENYYITIPLALLNAAILTIVLVRFSILAYGTSVLVLNAVVNFPVTLDFSRWYAGRSLLVLSIVATLAIYGFRCALGKQAAFGGLIAED
;
A
#
# COMPACT_ATOMS: atom_id res chain seq x y z
N MET A 1 -1.22 -26.79 -83.66
CA MET A 1 0.16 -26.45 -83.91
C MET A 1 0.79 -26.55 -82.53
N SER A 2 1.15 -27.81 -82.14
CA SER A 2 2.40 -28.58 -82.39
C SER A 2 3.63 -27.80 -81.92
N ASP A 3 4.17 -28.24 -80.75
CA ASP A 3 5.53 -28.78 -80.77
C ASP A 3 5.86 -29.42 -79.40
N GLU A 4 6.21 -30.69 -79.46
CA GLU A 4 6.76 -31.53 -78.40
C GLU A 4 8.25 -31.22 -78.18
N PRO A 5 8.82 -31.46 -76.98
CA PRO A 5 10.24 -31.32 -76.73
C PRO A 5 11.01 -32.65 -76.97
N ARG A 6 12.11 -32.58 -77.67
CA ARG A 6 13.08 -33.63 -77.92
C ARG A 6 13.91 -34.02 -76.70
N SER A 7 14.04 -35.32 -76.54
CA SER A 7 14.98 -36.05 -75.69
C SER A 7 16.45 -35.82 -76.10
N PRO A 8 17.47 -35.75 -75.27
CA PRO A 8 18.87 -35.89 -75.68
C PRO A 8 19.42 -37.27 -75.36
N ALA A 9 20.26 -37.67 -76.28
CA ALA A 9 20.95 -38.98 -76.46
C ALA A 9 22.11 -39.18 -75.42
N PRO A 10 22.63 -40.42 -75.32
CA PRO A 10 23.61 -40.81 -74.28
C PRO A 10 25.05 -40.46 -74.65
N LEU A 11 25.81 -39.96 -73.64
CA LEU A 11 27.27 -39.77 -73.78
C LEU A 11 28.04 -40.94 -73.19
N LEU A 12 29.01 -41.33 -73.96
CA LEU A 12 29.96 -42.45 -73.88
C LEU A 12 30.78 -42.39 -72.56
N LEU A 13 31.00 -43.60 -72.01
CA LEU A 13 32.07 -43.97 -71.08
C LEU A 13 33.44 -43.83 -71.88
N ASP A 14 34.39 -43.10 -71.19
CA ASP A 14 35.80 -43.51 -71.29
C ASP A 14 36.63 -42.78 -70.17
N GLU A 15 37.54 -43.56 -69.58
CA GLU A 15 38.71 -43.19 -68.84
C GLU A 15 38.58 -42.90 -67.30
N LEU A 16 38.63 -43.97 -66.49
CA LEU A 16 39.07 -43.99 -65.10
C LEU A 16 40.64 -44.17 -65.08
N PRO A 17 41.32 -43.31 -64.22
CA PRO A 17 42.70 -43.65 -63.89
C PRO A 17 42.69 -44.64 -62.71
N THR A 18 43.44 -45.74 -62.92
CA THR A 18 43.77 -46.73 -61.87
C THR A 18 44.51 -46.10 -60.68
N ALA A 19 43.81 -45.95 -59.56
CA ALA A 19 44.45 -45.64 -58.27
C ALA A 19 44.79 -46.94 -57.54
N SER A 20 46.02 -46.99 -57.03
CA SER A 20 46.66 -48.09 -56.36
C SER A 20 45.84 -48.59 -55.18
N ARG A 21 45.73 -49.89 -55.00
CA ARG A 21 45.43 -50.63 -53.80
C ARG A 21 46.55 -50.33 -52.81
N ASP A 22 46.15 -49.66 -51.66
CA ASP A 22 46.66 -49.80 -50.29
C ASP A 22 46.25 -48.54 -49.46
N ALA A 23 44.96 -48.49 -49.14
CA ALA A 23 44.53 -47.73 -47.95
C ALA A 23 43.56 -48.63 -47.12
N PRO A 24 43.78 -48.83 -45.82
CA PRO A 24 42.84 -49.59 -45.01
C PRO A 24 41.49 -48.85 -44.97
N THR A 25 40.43 -49.55 -45.35
CA THR A 25 39.04 -49.13 -45.13
C THR A 25 38.92 -48.77 -43.67
N PRO A 26 38.41 -47.56 -43.26
CA PRO A 26 38.15 -47.26 -41.88
C PRO A 26 37.10 -48.26 -41.39
N THR A 27 37.49 -49.16 -40.52
CA THR A 27 36.59 -50.00 -39.71
C THR A 27 35.65 -49.04 -39.02
N PRO A 28 34.33 -49.20 -39.08
CA PRO A 28 33.39 -48.42 -38.32
C PRO A 28 33.84 -48.47 -36.82
N ASP A 29 34.00 -47.34 -36.21
CA ASP A 29 34.42 -47.25 -34.81
C ASP A 29 33.30 -47.93 -33.99
N TYR A 30 33.55 -49.21 -33.68
CA TYR A 30 32.59 -50.09 -32.93
C TYR A 30 32.14 -49.46 -31.65
N ASN A 31 33.01 -48.65 -31.01
CA ASN A 31 32.71 -47.89 -29.82
C ASN A 31 31.76 -46.68 -30.10
N ALA A 32 31.68 -46.17 -31.29
CA ALA A 32 30.77 -45.10 -31.68
C ALA A 32 29.32 -45.58 -31.73
N ILE A 33 29.07 -46.85 -32.01
CA ILE A 33 27.72 -47.45 -32.21
C ILE A 33 27.22 -48.05 -30.88
N HIS A 34 28.10 -48.67 -30.07
CA HIS A 34 27.68 -49.46 -28.88
C HIS A 34 28.07 -48.82 -27.55
N GLY A 35 28.78 -47.70 -27.50
CA GLY A 35 29.22 -47.08 -26.28
C GLY A 35 30.32 -47.90 -25.54
N ARG A 36 30.48 -47.66 -24.26
CA ARG A 36 31.47 -48.30 -23.42
C ARG A 36 31.19 -49.79 -23.14
N PHE A 37 29.91 -50.15 -23.02
CA PHE A 37 29.47 -51.50 -22.70
C PHE A 37 28.70 -52.12 -23.89
N LEU A 38 29.08 -53.38 -24.27
CA LEU A 38 28.37 -54.11 -25.34
C LEU A 38 27.05 -54.73 -24.81
N PRO A 39 26.03 -54.88 -25.66
CA PRO A 39 24.82 -55.63 -25.32
C PRO A 39 25.16 -57.04 -24.80
N GLY A 40 24.51 -57.45 -23.74
CA GLY A 40 24.75 -58.72 -23.05
C GLY A 40 25.82 -58.63 -21.95
N THR A 41 26.63 -57.57 -21.85
CA THR A 41 27.59 -57.39 -20.75
C THR A 41 26.87 -57.37 -19.40
N VAL A 42 27.35 -58.16 -18.43
CA VAL A 42 26.86 -58.13 -17.05
C VAL A 42 27.77 -57.19 -16.22
N PHE A 43 27.26 -56.08 -15.76
CA PHE A 43 27.98 -55.11 -14.96
C PHE A 43 27.71 -55.34 -13.47
N GLY A 44 28.80 -55.53 -12.70
CA GLY A 44 28.73 -55.77 -11.27
C GLY A 44 27.88 -57.00 -10.85
N GLU A 45 27.89 -58.10 -11.66
CA GLU A 45 27.13 -59.36 -11.47
C GLU A 45 25.59 -59.13 -11.38
N ARG A 46 25.10 -57.90 -11.41
CA ARG A 46 23.71 -57.55 -11.18
C ARG A 46 22.99 -56.99 -12.41
N TYR A 47 23.64 -56.14 -13.21
CA TYR A 47 22.98 -55.46 -14.30
C TYR A 47 23.43 -55.98 -15.67
N ARG A 48 22.50 -56.58 -16.39
CA ARG A 48 22.71 -57.01 -17.79
C ARG A 48 22.41 -55.84 -18.73
N ILE A 49 23.42 -55.31 -19.39
CA ILE A 49 23.27 -54.25 -20.39
C ILE A 49 22.52 -54.78 -21.62
N ILE A 50 21.46 -54.07 -22.01
CA ILE A 50 20.64 -54.44 -23.16
C ILE A 50 21.00 -53.58 -24.37
N GLU A 51 21.01 -52.25 -24.22
CA GLU A 51 21.27 -51.32 -25.30
C GLU A 51 21.72 -49.94 -24.78
N LEU A 52 22.42 -49.18 -25.61
CA LEU A 52 22.72 -47.77 -25.32
C LEU A 52 21.52 -46.92 -25.70
N LEU A 53 20.95 -46.20 -24.72
CA LEU A 53 19.82 -45.28 -24.91
C LEU A 53 20.26 -43.90 -25.36
N GLY A 54 21.45 -43.45 -24.93
CA GLY A 54 21.97 -42.14 -25.29
C GLY A 54 23.37 -41.87 -24.75
N ARG A 55 24.09 -40.95 -25.45
CA ARG A 55 25.43 -40.50 -25.09
C ARG A 55 25.46 -38.97 -25.16
N GLY A 56 25.98 -38.31 -24.13
CA GLY A 56 26.10 -36.85 -24.11
C GLY A 56 27.16 -36.35 -23.13
N GLY A 57 27.26 -35.03 -22.93
CA GLY A 57 28.25 -34.42 -22.04
C GLY A 57 28.16 -34.85 -20.58
N MET A 58 27.03 -35.44 -20.16
CA MET A 58 26.79 -35.96 -18.82
C MET A 58 26.95 -37.46 -18.67
N GLY A 59 27.55 -38.12 -19.68
CA GLY A 59 27.82 -39.54 -19.68
C GLY A 59 26.96 -40.39 -20.63
N GLU A 60 26.95 -41.68 -20.42
CA GLU A 60 26.23 -42.68 -21.23
C GLU A 60 25.06 -43.24 -20.41
N VAL A 61 23.90 -43.41 -21.05
CA VAL A 61 22.72 -44.01 -20.45
C VAL A 61 22.40 -45.32 -21.18
N TYR A 62 22.33 -46.40 -20.42
CA TYR A 62 22.03 -47.73 -20.92
C TYR A 62 20.72 -48.25 -20.35
N ARG A 63 19.94 -48.96 -21.17
CA ARG A 63 18.93 -49.89 -20.69
C ARG A 63 19.63 -51.15 -20.17
N ALA A 64 19.25 -51.60 -18.98
CA ALA A 64 19.73 -52.82 -18.37
C ALA A 64 18.62 -53.57 -17.66
N ASP A 65 18.81 -54.89 -17.55
CA ASP A 65 17.94 -55.71 -16.69
C ASP A 65 18.64 -55.87 -15.33
N ASP A 66 17.97 -55.51 -14.26
CA ASP A 66 18.39 -55.79 -12.90
C ASP A 66 18.09 -57.27 -12.61
N LEU A 67 19.13 -58.12 -12.57
CA LEU A 67 18.97 -59.55 -12.43
C LEU A 67 18.53 -59.99 -11.02
N GLU A 68 18.78 -59.15 -10.01
CA GLU A 68 18.30 -59.40 -8.66
C GLU A 68 16.81 -59.07 -8.50
N LEU A 69 16.33 -57.96 -9.11
CA LEU A 69 14.96 -57.49 -8.95
C LEU A 69 14.06 -57.91 -10.11
N GLY A 70 14.59 -58.48 -11.17
CA GLY A 70 13.83 -58.93 -12.35
C GLY A 70 13.11 -57.83 -13.11
N GLN A 71 13.66 -56.63 -13.13
CA GLN A 71 13.04 -55.45 -13.76
C GLN A 71 14.00 -54.72 -14.68
N ALA A 72 13.46 -54.04 -15.71
CA ALA A 72 14.25 -53.16 -16.59
C ALA A 72 14.55 -51.83 -15.87
N VAL A 73 15.79 -51.40 -15.94
CA VAL A 73 16.28 -50.14 -15.36
C VAL A 73 17.07 -49.34 -16.41
N ALA A 74 17.18 -48.02 -16.18
CA ALA A 74 18.12 -47.18 -16.91
C ALA A 74 19.34 -46.88 -16.02
N LEU A 75 20.54 -47.13 -16.54
CA LEU A 75 21.79 -46.87 -15.87
C LEU A 75 22.48 -45.69 -16.52
N LYS A 76 22.67 -44.60 -15.81
CA LYS A 76 23.38 -43.39 -16.27
C LYS A 76 24.76 -43.36 -15.65
N PHE A 77 25.79 -43.62 -16.47
CA PHE A 77 27.18 -43.59 -16.03
C PHE A 77 27.71 -42.17 -16.02
N LEU A 78 28.36 -41.81 -14.90
CA LEU A 78 28.88 -40.45 -14.71
C LEU A 78 30.21 -40.26 -15.42
N PRO A 79 30.55 -39.05 -15.91
CA PRO A 79 31.84 -38.74 -16.45
C PRO A 79 32.92 -38.87 -15.39
N ALA A 80 34.18 -39.26 -15.82
CA ALA A 80 35.31 -39.39 -14.91
C ALA A 80 35.63 -38.06 -14.17
N SER A 81 35.37 -36.92 -14.77
CA SER A 81 35.55 -35.58 -14.15
C SER A 81 34.66 -35.37 -12.91
N VAL A 82 33.45 -35.90 -12.90
CA VAL A 82 32.55 -35.82 -11.71
C VAL A 82 32.95 -36.87 -10.69
N ALA A 83 33.41 -38.06 -11.13
CA ALA A 83 33.79 -39.14 -10.24
C ALA A 83 35.05 -38.85 -9.45
N GLN A 84 35.92 -37.94 -9.92
CA GLN A 84 37.21 -37.55 -9.29
C GLN A 84 37.05 -36.32 -8.37
N ASP A 85 35.92 -35.60 -8.38
CA ASP A 85 35.67 -34.45 -7.51
C ASP A 85 34.79 -34.84 -6.33
N GLU A 86 35.38 -34.96 -5.13
CA GLU A 86 34.70 -35.34 -3.88
C GLU A 86 33.60 -34.37 -3.52
N ILE A 87 33.76 -33.09 -3.78
CA ILE A 87 32.75 -32.04 -3.46
C ILE A 87 31.53 -32.21 -4.39
N ALA A 88 31.79 -32.39 -5.69
CA ALA A 88 30.76 -32.64 -6.67
C ALA A 88 29.99 -33.92 -6.36
N LEU A 89 30.68 -34.98 -5.99
CA LEU A 89 30.10 -36.28 -5.65
C LEU A 89 29.24 -36.20 -4.36
N ALA A 90 29.69 -35.46 -3.34
CA ALA A 90 28.95 -35.24 -2.11
C ALA A 90 27.63 -34.46 -2.37
N ARG A 91 27.68 -33.44 -3.22
CA ARG A 91 26.47 -32.68 -3.67
C ARG A 91 25.54 -33.60 -4.46
N LEU A 92 26.04 -34.37 -5.41
CA LEU A 92 25.26 -35.33 -6.19
C LEU A 92 24.52 -36.32 -5.29
N ARG A 93 25.19 -36.87 -4.29
CA ARG A 93 24.59 -37.79 -3.30
C ARG A 93 23.48 -37.11 -2.53
N SER A 94 23.62 -35.82 -2.21
CA SER A 94 22.59 -35.07 -1.52
C SER A 94 21.35 -34.86 -2.43
N GLU A 95 21.56 -34.49 -3.69
CA GLU A 95 20.47 -34.29 -4.67
C GLU A 95 19.74 -35.60 -5.00
N VAL A 96 20.48 -36.71 -5.18
CA VAL A 96 19.89 -38.05 -5.38
C VAL A 96 19.04 -38.46 -4.16
N ARG A 97 19.51 -38.17 -2.94
CA ARG A 97 18.76 -38.48 -1.71
C ARG A 97 17.43 -37.75 -1.68
N LEU A 98 17.37 -36.48 -2.11
CA LEU A 98 16.13 -35.69 -2.20
C LEU A 98 15.25 -36.21 -3.35
N ALA A 99 15.82 -36.45 -4.53
CA ALA A 99 15.09 -36.94 -5.69
C ALA A 99 14.42 -38.32 -5.45
N ARG A 100 15.03 -39.19 -4.66
CA ARG A 100 14.45 -40.49 -4.23
C ARG A 100 13.15 -40.33 -3.43
N GLN A 101 12.93 -39.21 -2.77
CA GLN A 101 11.71 -38.96 -1.99
C GLN A 101 10.52 -38.61 -2.88
N ILE A 102 10.74 -38.25 -4.14
CA ILE A 102 9.66 -37.89 -5.07
C ILE A 102 8.99 -39.16 -5.59
N SER A 103 7.78 -39.38 -5.19
CA SER A 103 6.94 -40.48 -5.71
C SER A 103 5.71 -39.93 -6.40
N HIS A 104 5.81 -39.69 -7.73
CA HIS A 104 4.75 -39.09 -8.53
C HIS A 104 4.68 -39.74 -9.92
N PRO A 105 3.48 -39.98 -10.49
CA PRO A 105 3.33 -40.65 -11.80
C PRO A 105 3.94 -39.89 -12.99
N ASN A 106 4.25 -38.60 -12.85
CA ASN A 106 4.88 -37.78 -13.88
C ASN A 106 6.36 -37.46 -13.60
N VAL A 107 6.99 -38.17 -12.64
CA VAL A 107 8.42 -38.04 -12.31
C VAL A 107 9.07 -39.40 -12.47
N CYS A 108 10.17 -39.49 -13.16
CA CYS A 108 10.98 -40.68 -13.28
C CYS A 108 11.63 -40.99 -11.91
N ARG A 109 11.45 -42.20 -11.39
CA ARG A 109 12.01 -42.61 -10.12
C ARG A 109 13.52 -42.79 -10.22
N VAL A 110 14.26 -42.20 -9.33
CA VAL A 110 15.66 -42.49 -9.07
C VAL A 110 15.75 -43.55 -7.98
N PHE A 111 16.41 -44.68 -8.27
CA PHE A 111 16.51 -45.75 -7.34
C PHE A 111 17.71 -45.61 -6.43
N ASP A 112 18.94 -45.44 -7.02
CA ASP A 112 20.16 -45.36 -6.25
C ASP A 112 21.34 -44.74 -7.04
N ILE A 113 22.38 -44.37 -6.31
CA ILE A 113 23.70 -44.10 -6.85
C ILE A 113 24.63 -45.27 -6.47
N GLY A 114 25.14 -45.99 -7.48
CA GLY A 114 26.03 -47.08 -7.30
C GLY A 114 27.49 -46.71 -7.66
N HIS A 115 28.44 -47.48 -7.09
CA HIS A 115 29.85 -47.42 -7.44
C HIS A 115 30.31 -48.86 -7.63
N LEU A 116 30.63 -49.26 -8.87
CA LEU A 116 31.12 -50.59 -9.22
C LEU A 116 32.25 -50.43 -10.27
N ASP A 117 33.26 -51.26 -10.16
CA ASP A 117 34.43 -51.28 -11.10
C ASP A 117 35.08 -49.89 -11.31
N GLY A 118 35.15 -49.09 -10.24
CA GLY A 118 35.71 -47.73 -10.30
C GLY A 118 34.79 -46.70 -10.98
N GLN A 119 33.54 -47.06 -11.29
CA GLN A 119 32.59 -46.21 -11.99
C GLN A 119 31.37 -45.87 -11.13
N TYR A 120 30.99 -44.59 -11.12
CA TYR A 120 29.75 -44.16 -10.52
C TYR A 120 28.64 -44.16 -11.57
N PHE A 121 27.48 -44.65 -11.17
CA PHE A 121 26.31 -44.66 -12.00
C PHE A 121 25.04 -44.37 -11.16
N LEU A 122 24.02 -43.84 -11.84
CA LEU A 122 22.67 -43.68 -11.29
C LEU A 122 21.77 -44.77 -11.85
N SER A 123 21.04 -45.48 -10.99
CA SER A 123 20.00 -46.39 -11.36
C SER A 123 18.65 -45.70 -11.26
N MET A 124 17.85 -45.77 -12.32
CA MET A 124 16.55 -45.08 -12.40
C MET A 124 15.54 -45.95 -13.16
N GLU A 125 14.26 -45.57 -13.07
CA GLU A 125 13.15 -46.18 -13.79
C GLU A 125 13.41 -46.13 -15.31
N TYR A 126 13.34 -47.28 -16.01
CA TYR A 126 13.33 -47.31 -17.45
C TYR A 126 11.96 -46.88 -17.97
N VAL A 127 11.89 -45.88 -18.82
CA VAL A 127 10.65 -45.39 -19.45
C VAL A 127 10.66 -45.83 -20.89
N ASP A 128 9.76 -46.78 -21.23
CA ASP A 128 9.54 -47.25 -22.60
C ASP A 128 8.72 -46.21 -23.36
N GLY A 129 9.41 -45.33 -24.12
CA GLY A 129 8.78 -44.19 -24.77
C GLY A 129 9.76 -43.35 -25.56
N GLU A 130 9.32 -42.20 -26.05
CA GLU A 130 10.06 -41.25 -26.85
C GLU A 130 10.21 -39.94 -26.11
N ASP A 131 11.34 -39.26 -26.20
CA ASP A 131 11.47 -37.91 -25.66
C ASP A 131 10.63 -36.88 -26.40
N LEU A 132 10.17 -35.83 -25.69
CA LEU A 132 9.29 -34.81 -26.27
C LEU A 132 9.95 -34.02 -27.40
N ALA A 133 11.27 -33.82 -27.41
CA ALA A 133 11.98 -33.14 -28.49
C ALA A 133 11.90 -33.98 -29.80
N SER A 134 12.01 -35.31 -29.69
CA SER A 134 11.86 -36.23 -30.80
C SER A 134 10.42 -36.25 -31.30
N VAL A 135 9.44 -36.28 -30.42
CA VAL A 135 8.01 -36.18 -30.74
C VAL A 135 7.71 -34.88 -31.50
N LEU A 136 8.17 -33.74 -30.98
CA LEU A 136 7.95 -32.43 -31.62
C LEU A 136 8.65 -32.32 -33.00
N ARG A 137 9.84 -32.88 -33.14
CA ARG A 137 10.56 -32.91 -34.43
C ARG A 137 9.82 -33.77 -35.47
N ARG A 138 9.28 -34.93 -35.08
CA ARG A 138 8.61 -35.87 -35.95
C ARG A 138 7.20 -35.44 -36.34
N MET A 139 6.42 -34.94 -35.37
CA MET A 139 5.00 -34.65 -35.54
C MET A 139 4.67 -33.18 -35.71
N GLY A 140 5.61 -32.29 -35.38
CA GLY A 140 5.36 -30.88 -35.26
C GLY A 140 4.46 -30.57 -34.05
N ARG A 141 3.56 -29.62 -34.16
CA ARG A 141 2.65 -29.23 -33.12
C ARG A 141 1.58 -30.32 -32.87
N PRO A 142 1.43 -30.81 -31.63
CA PRO A 142 0.34 -31.72 -31.27
C PRO A 142 -1.04 -31.03 -31.35
N SER A 143 -2.14 -31.79 -31.38
CA SER A 143 -3.47 -31.21 -31.27
C SER A 143 -3.61 -30.44 -29.93
N ARG A 144 -4.49 -29.42 -29.91
CA ARG A 144 -4.72 -28.59 -28.70
C ARG A 144 -4.94 -29.45 -27.46
N GLU A 145 -5.81 -30.42 -27.53
CA GLU A 145 -6.15 -31.29 -26.38
C GLU A 145 -4.94 -32.09 -25.90
N LYS A 146 -4.16 -32.65 -26.82
CA LYS A 146 -2.96 -33.40 -26.49
C LYS A 146 -1.86 -32.50 -25.94
N ALA A 147 -1.69 -31.31 -26.52
CA ALA A 147 -0.72 -30.31 -26.02
C ALA A 147 -1.06 -29.87 -24.59
N LEU A 148 -2.32 -29.55 -24.30
CA LEU A 148 -2.76 -29.18 -22.96
C LEU A 148 -2.66 -30.37 -21.98
N GLN A 149 -2.92 -31.60 -22.43
CA GLN A 149 -2.75 -32.81 -21.60
C GLN A 149 -1.27 -33.01 -21.22
N ILE A 150 -0.34 -32.86 -22.17
CA ILE A 150 1.11 -32.92 -21.93
C ILE A 150 1.52 -31.80 -20.97
N ALA A 151 1.09 -30.56 -21.24
CA ALA A 151 1.38 -29.39 -20.42
C ALA A 151 0.98 -29.59 -18.95
N ARG A 152 -0.24 -30.08 -18.70
CA ARG A 152 -0.73 -30.35 -17.32
C ARG A 152 0.10 -31.41 -16.60
N GLN A 153 0.51 -32.48 -17.31
CA GLN A 153 1.32 -33.54 -16.73
C GLN A 153 2.74 -33.06 -16.40
N ILE A 154 3.34 -32.20 -17.25
CA ILE A 154 4.65 -31.56 -16.97
C ILE A 154 4.52 -30.70 -15.69
N CYS A 155 3.50 -29.84 -15.62
CA CYS A 155 3.26 -29.01 -14.43
C CYS A 155 3.05 -29.84 -13.17
N ALA A 156 2.32 -30.96 -13.24
CA ALA A 156 2.07 -31.84 -12.10
C ALA A 156 3.35 -32.52 -11.59
N GLY A 157 4.21 -32.98 -12.49
CA GLY A 157 5.50 -33.56 -12.12
C GLY A 157 6.45 -32.52 -11.52
N LEU A 158 6.52 -31.33 -12.13
CA LEU A 158 7.36 -30.24 -11.63
C LEU A 158 6.89 -29.74 -10.25
N ARG A 159 5.59 -29.63 -10.06
CA ARG A 159 4.99 -29.31 -8.75
C ARG A 159 5.42 -30.31 -7.68
N ALA A 160 5.30 -31.61 -7.96
CA ALA A 160 5.67 -32.65 -7.00
C ALA A 160 7.15 -32.59 -6.61
N ALA A 161 8.04 -32.22 -7.54
CA ALA A 161 9.46 -32.00 -7.25
C ALA A 161 9.66 -30.78 -6.34
N HIS A 162 9.06 -29.66 -6.66
CA HIS A 162 9.16 -28.40 -5.89
C HIS A 162 8.61 -28.54 -4.46
N GLU A 163 7.51 -29.28 -4.26
CA GLU A 163 6.96 -29.59 -2.94
C GLU A 163 7.93 -30.39 -2.05
N ASN A 164 8.81 -31.18 -2.67
CA ASN A 164 9.88 -31.92 -1.97
C ASN A 164 11.23 -31.15 -1.92
N GLY A 165 11.23 -29.87 -2.30
CA GLY A 165 12.42 -29.00 -2.27
C GLY A 165 13.42 -29.28 -3.38
N VAL A 166 13.06 -30.01 -4.43
CA VAL A 166 13.91 -30.37 -5.57
C VAL A 166 13.64 -29.44 -6.75
N LEU A 167 14.69 -28.79 -7.27
CA LEU A 167 14.64 -28.00 -8.48
C LEU A 167 15.12 -28.85 -9.68
N HIS A 168 14.51 -28.65 -10.85
CA HIS A 168 14.90 -29.37 -12.07
C HIS A 168 16.18 -28.82 -12.69
N ARG A 169 16.29 -27.48 -12.80
CA ARG A 169 17.43 -26.70 -13.33
C ARG A 169 17.79 -26.90 -14.81
N ASP A 170 17.30 -27.97 -15.46
CA ASP A 170 17.53 -28.25 -16.90
C ASP A 170 16.26 -28.81 -17.57
N LEU A 171 15.13 -28.11 -17.35
CA LEU A 171 13.87 -28.50 -17.95
C LEU A 171 13.87 -28.12 -19.44
N LYS A 172 13.85 -29.17 -20.28
CA LYS A 172 13.82 -29.08 -21.75
C LYS A 172 13.09 -30.28 -22.34
N PRO A 173 12.61 -30.21 -23.57
CA PRO A 173 11.88 -31.33 -24.20
C PRO A 173 12.64 -32.66 -24.24
N ALA A 174 13.96 -32.64 -24.34
CA ALA A 174 14.80 -33.86 -24.32
C ALA A 174 14.79 -34.57 -22.94
N ASN A 175 14.47 -33.86 -21.83
CA ASN A 175 14.38 -34.40 -20.47
C ASN A 175 12.93 -34.74 -20.07
N ILE A 176 12.03 -34.83 -21.06
CA ILE A 176 10.61 -35.15 -20.86
C ILE A 176 10.26 -36.33 -21.74
N MET A 177 10.04 -37.50 -21.13
CA MET A 177 9.66 -38.73 -21.84
C MET A 177 8.13 -38.84 -21.90
N ILE A 178 7.64 -39.39 -23.02
CA ILE A 178 6.24 -39.74 -23.22
C ILE A 178 6.18 -41.27 -23.47
N ASP A 179 5.58 -41.99 -22.53
CA ASP A 179 5.44 -43.46 -22.65
C ASP A 179 4.39 -43.86 -23.68
N GLY A 180 4.39 -45.15 -24.07
CA GLY A 180 3.48 -45.71 -25.06
C GLY A 180 1.98 -45.54 -24.71
N ARG A 181 1.64 -45.14 -23.46
CA ARG A 181 0.28 -44.81 -22.98
C ARG A 181 0.00 -43.30 -22.99
N GLY A 182 0.95 -42.47 -23.46
CA GLY A 182 0.84 -41.05 -23.49
C GLY A 182 1.03 -40.36 -22.12
N ARG A 183 1.64 -41.04 -21.15
CA ARG A 183 2.00 -40.42 -19.85
C ARG A 183 3.36 -39.78 -19.92
N VAL A 184 3.43 -38.57 -19.36
CA VAL A 184 4.66 -37.79 -19.26
C VAL A 184 5.48 -38.21 -18.04
N ARG A 185 6.80 -38.35 -18.21
CA ARG A 185 7.78 -38.57 -17.16
C ARG A 185 8.88 -37.51 -17.25
N LEU A 186 9.05 -36.70 -16.20
CA LEU A 186 10.18 -35.78 -16.07
C LEU A 186 11.42 -36.53 -15.61
N MET A 187 12.55 -36.28 -16.28
CA MET A 187 13.81 -37.00 -16.08
C MET A 187 14.90 -36.01 -15.66
N ASP A 188 16.01 -36.54 -15.14
CA ASP A 188 17.26 -35.80 -14.89
C ASP A 188 17.15 -34.59 -13.92
N PHE A 189 16.44 -34.74 -12.83
CA PHE A 189 16.36 -33.72 -11.79
C PHE A 189 17.73 -33.44 -11.14
N GLY A 190 18.12 -32.15 -11.04
CA GLY A 190 19.24 -31.68 -10.21
C GLY A 190 20.63 -31.98 -10.74
N LEU A 191 20.76 -32.91 -11.73
CA LEU A 191 22.06 -33.41 -12.19
C LEU A 191 22.86 -32.42 -13.01
N SER A 192 22.20 -31.47 -13.65
CA SER A 192 22.78 -30.51 -14.60
C SER A 192 23.49 -29.33 -13.95
N GLY A 193 23.06 -28.93 -12.77
CA GLY A 193 23.68 -27.82 -12.03
C GLY A 193 25.13 -28.08 -11.67
N LEU A 194 25.43 -29.35 -11.32
CA LEU A 194 26.79 -29.79 -10.99
C LEU A 194 27.74 -29.78 -12.18
N ALA A 195 27.25 -30.19 -13.35
CA ALA A 195 28.03 -30.23 -14.57
C ALA A 195 28.34 -28.82 -15.11
N LEU A 196 27.44 -27.85 -14.90
CA LEU A 196 27.66 -26.46 -15.24
C LEU A 196 28.73 -25.77 -14.37
N GLU A 197 28.78 -26.10 -13.08
CA GLU A 197 29.79 -25.56 -12.15
C GLU A 197 31.21 -26.15 -12.45
N LEU A 198 31.27 -27.41 -12.93
CA LEU A 198 32.52 -28.12 -13.20
C LEU A 198 33.12 -27.85 -14.59
N ALA A 199 32.27 -27.57 -15.61
CA ALA A 199 32.74 -27.37 -16.97
C ALA A 199 33.38 -26.00 -17.22
N GLY A 200 33.31 -25.07 -16.32
CA GLY A 200 33.75 -23.69 -16.55
C GLY A 200 33.03 -23.04 -17.73
N ALA A 201 32.97 -21.72 -17.79
CA ALA A 201 32.16 -20.97 -18.77
C ALA A 201 32.54 -21.14 -20.26
N ARG A 202 33.40 -22.08 -20.64
CA ARG A 202 33.96 -22.23 -21.97
C ARG A 202 33.50 -23.45 -22.78
N ASP A 203 32.99 -24.52 -22.11
CA ASP A 203 32.57 -25.76 -22.82
C ASP A 203 31.10 -26.09 -22.49
N PHE A 204 30.16 -25.26 -22.93
CA PHE A 204 28.73 -25.55 -22.83
C PHE A 204 28.30 -26.68 -23.75
N ALA A 205 28.31 -27.92 -23.27
CA ALA A 205 27.76 -29.10 -23.94
C ALA A 205 26.23 -29.25 -23.79
N GLY A 206 25.48 -28.16 -23.54
CA GLY A 206 24.04 -28.15 -23.36
C GLY A 206 23.33 -27.17 -24.30
N THR A 207 22.02 -27.33 -24.52
CA THR A 207 21.23 -26.41 -25.35
C THR A 207 20.78 -25.22 -24.47
N PRO A 208 21.47 -24.08 -24.51
CA PRO A 208 21.23 -22.95 -23.58
C PRO A 208 19.89 -22.25 -23.82
N MET A 209 19.18 -22.61 -24.89
CA MET A 209 17.92 -21.99 -25.33
C MET A 209 16.73 -22.12 -24.34
N TYR A 210 16.84 -22.95 -23.30
CA TYR A 210 15.82 -23.15 -22.27
C TYR A 210 16.23 -22.56 -20.91
N MET A 211 17.42 -21.97 -20.82
CA MET A 211 17.94 -21.41 -19.58
C MET A 211 17.28 -20.08 -19.27
N ALA A 212 17.00 -19.84 -17.99
CA ALA A 212 16.51 -18.57 -17.52
C ALA A 212 17.63 -17.50 -17.51
N PRO A 213 17.27 -16.20 -17.60
CA PRO A 213 18.25 -15.11 -17.57
C PRO A 213 19.21 -15.18 -16.36
N GLU A 214 18.66 -15.44 -15.18
CA GLU A 214 19.44 -15.56 -13.93
C GLU A 214 20.40 -16.76 -13.92
N GLN A 215 20.11 -17.82 -14.67
CA GLN A 215 21.04 -18.94 -14.85
C GLN A 215 22.23 -18.56 -15.73
N LEU A 216 21.98 -17.80 -16.79
CA LEU A 216 23.03 -17.28 -17.67
C LEU A 216 23.93 -16.28 -16.97
N GLU A 217 23.39 -15.53 -16.01
CA GLU A 217 24.11 -14.54 -15.19
C GLU A 217 24.79 -15.16 -13.97
N GLY A 218 24.51 -16.42 -13.63
CA GLY A 218 25.05 -17.08 -12.44
C GLY A 218 24.49 -16.53 -11.11
N SER A 219 23.36 -15.84 -11.15
CA SER A 219 22.78 -15.15 -9.98
C SER A 219 21.93 -16.05 -9.04
N GLY A 220 21.94 -17.37 -9.26
CA GLY A 220 21.25 -18.37 -8.44
C GLY A 220 20.00 -18.95 -9.10
N THR A 221 19.57 -20.13 -8.64
CA THR A 221 18.39 -20.84 -9.16
C THR A 221 17.30 -20.95 -8.11
N SER A 222 16.04 -20.93 -8.55
CA SER A 222 14.85 -21.01 -7.70
C SER A 222 13.72 -21.75 -8.42
N VAL A 223 12.61 -21.99 -7.75
CA VAL A 223 11.35 -22.48 -8.38
C VAL A 223 10.99 -21.65 -9.62
N ARG A 224 11.19 -20.33 -9.57
CA ARG A 224 10.87 -19.43 -10.68
C ARG A 224 11.80 -19.55 -11.88
N THR A 225 13.00 -20.07 -11.68
CA THR A 225 13.93 -20.45 -12.73
C THR A 225 13.38 -21.64 -13.54
N ASP A 226 12.90 -22.69 -12.85
CA ASP A 226 12.24 -23.83 -13.51
C ASP A 226 10.96 -23.41 -14.23
N LEU A 227 10.21 -22.45 -13.68
CA LEU A 227 9.00 -21.93 -14.33
C LEU A 227 9.29 -21.13 -15.60
N PHE A 228 10.44 -20.50 -15.73
CA PHE A 228 10.86 -19.87 -16.97
C PHE A 228 11.12 -20.93 -18.05
N SER A 229 11.91 -21.96 -17.74
CA SER A 229 12.16 -23.10 -18.62
C SER A 229 10.87 -23.82 -19.00
N LEU A 230 9.94 -24.00 -18.03
CA LEU A 230 8.59 -24.50 -18.27
C LEU A 230 7.85 -23.62 -19.31
N GLY A 231 7.91 -22.28 -19.16
CA GLY A 231 7.29 -21.35 -20.10
C GLY A 231 7.78 -21.57 -21.54
N ILE A 232 9.09 -21.77 -21.74
CA ILE A 232 9.66 -22.07 -23.07
C ILE A 232 9.13 -23.41 -23.61
N VAL A 233 9.14 -24.46 -22.76
CA VAL A 233 8.64 -25.80 -23.14
C VAL A 233 7.17 -25.75 -23.49
N LEU A 234 6.34 -25.07 -22.69
CA LEU A 234 4.91 -24.95 -22.97
C LEU A 234 4.62 -24.16 -24.24
N TYR A 235 5.38 -23.08 -24.46
CA TYR A 235 5.27 -22.31 -25.69
C TYR A 235 5.56 -23.21 -26.92
N GLU A 236 6.64 -23.97 -26.85
CA GLU A 236 7.03 -24.87 -27.96
C GLU A 236 5.99 -26.01 -28.19
N VAL A 237 5.48 -26.59 -27.13
CA VAL A 237 4.43 -27.64 -27.18
C VAL A 237 3.13 -27.10 -27.80
N LEU A 238 2.73 -25.88 -27.45
CA LEU A 238 1.46 -25.30 -27.88
C LEU A 238 1.53 -24.67 -29.30
N THR A 239 2.71 -24.18 -29.72
CA THR A 239 2.86 -23.44 -30.98
C THR A 239 3.68 -24.21 -32.02
N GLY A 240 4.47 -25.21 -31.63
CA GLY A 240 5.48 -25.85 -32.48
C GLY A 240 6.72 -25.00 -32.73
N ARG A 241 6.86 -23.85 -32.03
CA ARG A 241 7.96 -22.88 -32.21
C ARG A 241 8.51 -22.45 -30.86
N ARG A 242 9.78 -22.08 -30.82
CA ARG A 242 10.38 -21.50 -29.62
C ARG A 242 10.03 -20.00 -29.51
N PRO A 243 9.89 -19.48 -28.28
CA PRO A 243 9.56 -18.06 -28.08
C PRO A 243 10.70 -17.11 -28.44
N PHE A 244 11.95 -17.59 -28.30
CA PHE A 244 13.16 -16.82 -28.61
C PHE A 244 13.97 -17.58 -29.66
N SER A 245 14.42 -16.87 -30.70
CA SER A 245 15.38 -17.35 -31.67
C SER A 245 16.70 -16.65 -31.40
N ALA A 246 17.76 -17.42 -31.20
CA ALA A 246 19.12 -16.90 -31.07
C ALA A 246 20.11 -17.95 -31.67
N ASN A 247 21.14 -17.48 -32.35
CA ASN A 247 22.17 -18.32 -32.95
C ASN A 247 23.40 -18.45 -32.04
N SER A 248 23.45 -17.63 -30.96
CA SER A 248 24.54 -17.63 -30.00
C SER A 248 24.05 -17.33 -28.60
N LEU A 249 24.85 -17.69 -27.56
CA LEU A 249 24.60 -17.34 -26.15
C LEU A 249 24.56 -15.82 -25.92
N SER A 250 25.42 -15.09 -26.58
CA SER A 250 25.49 -13.64 -26.51
C SER A 250 24.21 -12.98 -27.06
N GLU A 251 23.70 -13.49 -28.19
CA GLU A 251 22.43 -13.03 -28.76
C GLU A 251 21.23 -13.35 -27.85
N LEU A 252 21.19 -14.53 -27.26
CA LEU A 252 20.16 -14.93 -26.30
C LEU A 252 20.17 -14.05 -25.06
N SER A 253 21.36 -13.81 -24.50
CA SER A 253 21.53 -12.93 -23.33
C SER A 253 21.12 -11.48 -23.64
N GLU A 254 21.39 -11.00 -24.86
CA GLU A 254 20.99 -9.67 -25.33
C GLU A 254 19.47 -9.59 -25.50
N ASN A 255 18.83 -10.62 -26.05
CA ASN A 255 17.37 -10.70 -26.19
C ASN A 255 16.70 -10.64 -24.81
N TYR A 256 17.25 -11.30 -23.80
CA TYR A 256 16.74 -11.23 -22.41
C TYR A 256 16.97 -9.85 -21.78
N ARG A 257 18.14 -9.22 -21.97
CA ARG A 257 18.42 -7.87 -21.47
C ARG A 257 17.53 -6.81 -22.08
N ARG A 258 17.19 -6.93 -23.36
CA ARG A 258 16.26 -6.03 -24.05
C ARG A 258 14.80 -6.25 -23.63
N ALA A 259 14.53 -7.21 -22.73
CA ALA A 259 13.18 -7.59 -22.31
C ALA A 259 12.23 -7.82 -23.51
N MET A 260 12.73 -8.46 -24.56
CA MET A 260 11.91 -8.80 -25.72
C MET A 260 10.78 -9.73 -25.28
N ARG A 261 9.55 -9.23 -25.36
CA ARG A 261 8.37 -10.07 -25.13
C ARG A 261 8.10 -10.89 -26.38
N PRO A 262 8.04 -12.23 -26.26
CA PRO A 262 7.65 -13.05 -27.40
C PRO A 262 6.19 -12.78 -27.77
N PRO A 263 5.78 -13.02 -29.01
CA PRO A 263 4.38 -12.94 -29.42
C PRO A 263 3.52 -13.91 -28.58
N PRO A 264 2.26 -13.59 -28.34
CA PRO A 264 1.39 -14.49 -27.57
C PRO A 264 1.19 -15.83 -28.32
N PRO A 265 1.16 -16.98 -27.61
CA PRO A 265 0.93 -18.28 -28.22
C PRO A 265 -0.30 -18.35 -29.16
N SER A 266 -1.37 -17.58 -28.84
CA SER A 266 -2.59 -17.51 -29.64
C SER A 266 -2.37 -16.90 -31.05
N GLU A 267 -1.30 -16.17 -31.26
CA GLU A 267 -0.95 -15.68 -32.62
C GLU A 267 -0.67 -16.84 -33.56
N PHE A 268 -0.07 -17.93 -33.07
CA PHE A 268 0.25 -19.14 -33.83
C PHE A 268 -0.79 -20.24 -33.61
N ALA A 269 -1.60 -20.15 -32.58
CA ALA A 269 -2.56 -21.15 -32.14
C ALA A 269 -3.87 -20.46 -31.69
N ARG A 270 -4.64 -19.95 -32.66
CA ARG A 270 -5.83 -19.11 -32.45
C ARG A 270 -6.91 -19.71 -31.56
N GLU A 271 -6.89 -21.01 -31.32
CA GLU A 271 -7.81 -21.74 -30.44
C GLU A 271 -7.44 -21.70 -28.98
N LEU A 272 -6.33 -21.06 -28.59
CA LEU A 272 -5.92 -20.93 -27.19
C LEU A 272 -6.70 -19.80 -26.50
N GLU A 273 -7.02 -20.05 -25.23
CA GLU A 273 -7.70 -19.06 -24.39
C GLU A 273 -6.74 -17.95 -23.92
N PRO A 274 -7.22 -16.71 -23.72
CA PRO A 274 -6.37 -15.59 -23.26
C PRO A 274 -5.62 -15.86 -21.95
N ASN A 275 -6.18 -16.71 -21.07
CA ASN A 275 -5.54 -17.10 -19.82
C ASN A 275 -4.28 -17.93 -20.03
N VAL A 276 -4.27 -18.76 -21.08
CA VAL A 276 -3.09 -19.56 -21.47
C VAL A 276 -1.97 -18.66 -21.95
N ASP A 277 -2.29 -17.68 -22.82
CA ASP A 277 -1.31 -16.68 -23.27
C ASP A 277 -0.70 -15.93 -22.09
N SER A 278 -1.57 -15.41 -21.22
CA SER A 278 -1.16 -14.62 -20.07
C SER A 278 -0.19 -15.38 -19.16
N VAL A 279 -0.48 -16.64 -18.82
CA VAL A 279 0.36 -17.41 -17.91
C VAL A 279 1.69 -17.79 -18.54
N ILE A 280 1.72 -18.14 -19.84
CA ILE A 280 2.95 -18.48 -20.53
C ILE A 280 3.85 -17.26 -20.67
N LEU A 281 3.31 -16.11 -21.07
CA LEU A 281 4.07 -14.87 -21.17
C LEU A 281 4.59 -14.40 -19.79
N ARG A 282 3.84 -14.65 -18.72
CA ARG A 282 4.33 -14.40 -17.35
C ARG A 282 5.46 -15.35 -16.95
N CYS A 283 5.41 -16.63 -17.35
CA CYS A 283 6.55 -17.54 -17.13
C CYS A 283 7.81 -17.02 -17.79
N LEU A 284 7.70 -16.40 -18.98
CA LEU A 284 8.80 -15.89 -19.77
C LEU A 284 9.26 -14.47 -19.41
N ASP A 285 8.76 -13.91 -18.29
CA ASP A 285 9.21 -12.59 -17.82
C ASP A 285 10.68 -12.64 -17.38
N ALA A 286 11.46 -11.63 -17.76
CA ALA A 286 12.87 -11.52 -17.41
C ALA A 286 13.07 -11.41 -15.89
N ASP A 287 12.14 -10.72 -15.17
CA ASP A 287 12.16 -10.64 -13.72
C ASP A 287 11.56 -11.90 -13.08
N PRO A 288 12.33 -12.71 -12.34
CA PRO A 288 11.81 -13.88 -11.66
C PRO A 288 10.61 -13.60 -10.74
N LYS A 289 10.51 -12.36 -10.20
CA LYS A 289 9.42 -11.99 -9.30
C LYS A 289 8.09 -11.76 -10.00
N ALA A 290 8.11 -11.43 -11.28
CA ALA A 290 6.91 -11.25 -12.10
C ALA A 290 6.34 -12.59 -12.60
N ARG A 291 7.12 -13.69 -12.55
CA ARG A 291 6.69 -15.02 -12.94
C ARG A 291 5.69 -15.62 -11.96
N PRO A 292 4.89 -16.64 -12.40
CA PRO A 292 4.02 -17.40 -11.49
C PRO A 292 4.77 -17.87 -10.24
N SER A 293 4.04 -18.05 -9.13
CA SER A 293 4.64 -18.49 -7.86
C SER A 293 4.89 -19.99 -7.80
N SER A 294 4.11 -20.78 -8.55
CA SER A 294 4.18 -22.23 -8.58
C SER A 294 3.68 -22.83 -9.89
N ALA A 295 4.04 -24.07 -10.15
CA ALA A 295 3.54 -24.84 -11.28
C ALA A 295 2.02 -25.11 -11.19
N LEU A 296 1.43 -25.04 -9.98
CA LEU A 296 -0.01 -25.13 -9.77
C LEU A 296 -0.76 -23.95 -10.40
N GLU A 297 -0.22 -22.75 -10.24
CA GLU A 297 -0.77 -21.53 -10.84
C GLU A 297 -0.82 -21.65 -12.38
N VAL A 298 0.24 -22.20 -12.95
CA VAL A 298 0.30 -22.49 -14.40
C VAL A 298 -0.75 -23.54 -14.80
N THR A 299 -0.85 -24.64 -14.05
CA THR A 299 -1.83 -25.72 -14.33
C THR A 299 -3.26 -25.20 -14.34
N ALA A 300 -3.61 -24.34 -13.38
CA ALA A 300 -4.95 -23.77 -13.25
C ALA A 300 -5.33 -22.93 -14.51
N ALA A 301 -4.41 -22.14 -15.01
CA ALA A 301 -4.62 -21.35 -16.23
C ALA A 301 -4.81 -22.24 -17.48
N LEU A 302 -4.07 -23.36 -17.56
CA LEU A 302 -4.17 -24.34 -18.65
C LEU A 302 -5.48 -25.14 -18.65
N GLY A 303 -6.19 -25.18 -17.51
CA GLY A 303 -7.45 -25.91 -17.34
C GLY A 303 -8.71 -25.08 -17.59
N GLY A 304 -8.62 -23.78 -17.87
CA GLY A 304 -9.77 -22.87 -17.96
C GLY A 304 -10.43 -22.57 -16.61
N GLY A 305 -9.83 -23.01 -15.49
CA GLY A 305 -10.24 -22.67 -14.11
C GLY A 305 -9.71 -21.31 -13.67
N ASP A 306 -10.28 -20.77 -12.58
CA ASP A 306 -9.75 -19.57 -11.94
C ASP A 306 -8.43 -19.90 -11.21
N PRO A 307 -7.26 -19.36 -11.69
CA PRO A 307 -5.95 -19.64 -11.07
C PRO A 307 -5.89 -19.21 -9.61
N LEU A 308 -6.60 -18.15 -9.24
CA LEU A 308 -6.65 -17.66 -7.86
C LEU A 308 -7.33 -18.70 -6.94
N GLN A 309 -8.48 -19.22 -7.37
CA GLN A 309 -9.21 -20.24 -6.59
C GLN A 309 -8.40 -21.53 -6.45
N ALA A 310 -7.67 -21.95 -7.47
CA ALA A 310 -6.83 -23.14 -7.42
C ALA A 310 -5.68 -23.01 -6.41
N VAL A 311 -4.98 -21.86 -6.41
CA VAL A 311 -3.89 -21.57 -5.48
C VAL A 311 -4.41 -21.50 -4.03
N LEU A 312 -5.57 -20.86 -3.82
CA LEU A 312 -6.21 -20.78 -2.50
C LEU A 312 -6.68 -22.14 -1.99
N ALA A 313 -7.27 -22.98 -2.85
CA ALA A 313 -7.71 -24.32 -2.50
C ALA A 313 -6.54 -25.23 -2.10
N ALA A 314 -5.36 -25.04 -2.71
CA ALA A 314 -4.13 -25.71 -2.32
C ALA A 314 -3.50 -25.16 -1.01
N GLY A 315 -4.06 -24.08 -0.43
CA GLY A 315 -3.52 -23.44 0.78
C GLY A 315 -2.29 -22.58 0.57
N GLU A 316 -1.89 -22.36 -0.68
CA GLU A 316 -0.77 -21.50 -1.05
C GLU A 316 -1.13 -20.01 -0.93
N THR A 317 -0.10 -19.14 -0.87
CA THR A 317 -0.28 -17.68 -0.87
C THR A 317 -0.16 -17.16 -2.30
N PRO A 318 -1.22 -16.53 -2.88
CA PRO A 318 -1.16 -15.99 -4.24
C PRO A 318 -0.09 -14.90 -4.39
N SER A 319 0.52 -14.80 -5.58
CA SER A 319 1.43 -13.68 -5.88
C SER A 319 0.67 -12.36 -6.07
N PRO A 320 1.32 -11.19 -5.85
CA PRO A 320 0.69 -9.89 -6.12
C PRO A 320 0.23 -9.75 -7.57
N GLU A 321 1.00 -10.28 -8.52
CA GLU A 321 0.69 -10.26 -9.96
C GLU A 321 -0.51 -11.13 -10.29
N LEU A 322 -0.63 -12.31 -9.65
CA LEU A 322 -1.81 -13.15 -9.79
C LEU A 322 -3.07 -12.44 -9.30
N LEU A 323 -2.99 -11.75 -8.15
CA LEU A 323 -4.11 -10.96 -7.63
C LEU A 323 -4.46 -9.81 -8.57
N ALA A 324 -3.47 -9.09 -9.10
CA ALA A 324 -3.73 -8.02 -10.06
C ALA A 324 -4.40 -8.52 -11.34
N ALA A 325 -4.03 -9.75 -11.80
CA ALA A 325 -4.64 -10.39 -12.97
C ALA A 325 -6.00 -11.06 -12.66
N ALA A 326 -6.26 -11.42 -11.39
CA ALA A 326 -7.48 -12.07 -10.95
C ALA A 326 -8.66 -11.10 -10.89
N GLY A 327 -9.87 -11.67 -10.82
CA GLY A 327 -11.12 -10.92 -10.79
C GLY A 327 -11.60 -10.54 -12.18
N GLY A 328 -12.89 -10.52 -12.38
CA GLY A 328 -13.53 -10.13 -13.64
C GLY A 328 -13.26 -8.68 -14.02
N ALA A 329 -13.78 -8.23 -15.14
CA ALA A 329 -13.62 -6.85 -15.63
C ALA A 329 -14.10 -5.78 -14.63
N GLY A 330 -14.85 -6.16 -13.59
CA GLY A 330 -15.28 -5.26 -12.50
C GLY A 330 -16.19 -4.12 -12.96
N THR A 331 -16.66 -4.16 -14.21
CA THR A 331 -17.52 -3.12 -14.79
C THR A 331 -18.85 -3.05 -14.06
N VAL A 332 -19.28 -1.84 -13.76
CA VAL A 332 -20.58 -1.56 -13.15
C VAL A 332 -21.59 -1.26 -14.27
N PRO A 333 -22.80 -1.83 -14.20
CA PRO A 333 -23.86 -1.47 -15.15
C PRO A 333 -24.13 0.04 -15.12
N LEU A 334 -24.38 0.64 -16.29
CA LEU A 334 -24.55 2.08 -16.45
C LEU A 334 -25.63 2.65 -15.49
N ARG A 335 -26.76 1.98 -15.37
CA ARG A 335 -27.84 2.39 -14.45
C ARG A 335 -27.38 2.43 -13.00
N THR A 336 -26.67 1.38 -12.55
CA THR A 336 -26.14 1.30 -11.18
C THR A 336 -25.10 2.39 -10.92
N ALA A 337 -24.21 2.67 -11.89
CA ALA A 337 -23.20 3.72 -11.76
C ALA A 337 -23.85 5.11 -11.61
N TRP A 338 -24.89 5.43 -12.40
CA TRP A 338 -25.65 6.67 -12.27
C TRP A 338 -26.38 6.77 -10.93
N ILE A 339 -27.01 5.69 -10.45
CA ILE A 339 -27.67 5.65 -9.15
C ILE A 339 -26.65 5.94 -8.04
N LEU A 340 -25.47 5.30 -8.06
CA LEU A 340 -24.44 5.54 -7.07
C LEU A 340 -23.95 7.00 -7.08
N LEU A 341 -23.69 7.56 -8.26
CA LEU A 341 -23.27 8.95 -8.41
C LEU A 341 -24.34 9.93 -7.91
N PHE A 342 -25.61 9.66 -8.22
CA PHE A 342 -26.73 10.48 -7.74
C PHE A 342 -26.85 10.43 -6.21
N ILE A 343 -26.71 9.23 -5.61
CA ILE A 343 -26.77 9.10 -4.15
C ILE A 343 -25.59 9.83 -3.50
N VAL A 344 -24.36 9.77 -4.07
CA VAL A 344 -23.22 10.57 -3.60
C VAL A 344 -23.57 12.05 -3.55
N GLY A 345 -24.11 12.59 -4.64
CA GLY A 345 -24.54 14.00 -4.70
C GLY A 345 -25.60 14.35 -3.66
N LEU A 346 -26.62 13.49 -3.53
CA LEU A 346 -27.71 13.69 -2.56
C LEU A 346 -27.21 13.68 -1.11
N VAL A 347 -26.37 12.70 -0.75
CA VAL A 347 -25.80 12.58 0.61
C VAL A 347 -24.86 13.75 0.91
N LEU A 348 -24.03 14.16 -0.07
CA LEU A 348 -23.13 15.30 0.07
C LEU A 348 -23.92 16.61 0.29
N CYS A 349 -25.00 16.83 -0.47
CA CYS A 349 -25.93 17.95 -0.22
C CYS A 349 -26.52 17.88 1.18
N GLY A 350 -26.87 16.68 1.66
CA GLY A 350 -27.31 16.44 3.04
C GLY A 350 -26.25 16.82 4.07
N CYS A 351 -24.96 16.47 3.85
CA CYS A 351 -23.87 16.90 4.73
C CYS A 351 -23.78 18.42 4.82
N VAL A 352 -23.79 19.13 3.68
CA VAL A 352 -23.74 20.59 3.63
C VAL A 352 -24.94 21.21 4.34
N ALA A 353 -26.14 20.67 4.14
CA ALA A 353 -27.35 21.15 4.80
C ALA A 353 -27.32 20.96 6.33
N LEU A 354 -26.74 19.83 6.80
CA LEU A 354 -26.63 19.54 8.23
C LEU A 354 -25.45 20.28 8.89
N ALA A 355 -24.37 20.58 8.17
CA ALA A 355 -23.16 21.22 8.71
C ALA A 355 -23.47 22.54 9.44
N ARG A 356 -24.46 23.32 8.93
CA ARG A 356 -24.92 24.57 9.57
C ARG A 356 -25.56 24.35 10.96
N TYR A 357 -25.98 23.12 11.25
CA TYR A 357 -26.63 22.78 12.53
C TYR A 357 -25.72 21.95 13.44
N SER A 358 -24.68 21.34 12.93
CA SER A 358 -23.83 20.35 13.62
C SER A 358 -22.43 20.86 13.93
N THR A 359 -21.89 21.85 13.20
CA THR A 359 -20.55 22.38 13.41
C THR A 359 -20.57 23.71 14.15
N VAL A 360 -19.51 23.98 14.95
CA VAL A 360 -19.34 25.24 15.66
C VAL A 360 -19.36 26.43 14.68
N VAL A 361 -18.65 26.33 13.57
CA VAL A 361 -18.58 27.37 12.51
C VAL A 361 -19.94 27.63 11.87
N GLY A 362 -20.68 26.55 11.57
CA GLY A 362 -22.01 26.65 10.98
C GLY A 362 -23.04 27.31 11.89
N ILE A 363 -23.00 27.00 13.22
CA ILE A 363 -23.94 27.54 14.20
C ILE A 363 -23.62 29.00 14.57
N SER A 364 -22.32 29.32 14.76
CA SER A 364 -21.89 30.64 15.22
C SER A 364 -21.94 31.73 14.16
N GLY A 365 -22.11 31.36 12.88
CA GLY A 365 -22.23 32.33 11.79
C GLY A 365 -21.02 33.24 11.61
N TRP A 366 -19.81 32.70 11.70
CA TRP A 366 -18.57 33.47 11.63
C TRP A 366 -18.44 34.31 10.34
N GLU A 367 -18.41 35.66 10.52
CA GLU A 367 -18.51 36.60 9.41
C GLU A 367 -17.15 37.16 8.97
N LYS A 368 -16.26 37.50 9.94
CA LYS A 368 -14.99 38.17 9.63
C LYS A 368 -13.91 37.18 9.22
N SER A 369 -13.23 37.48 8.13
CA SER A 369 -12.09 36.67 7.70
C SER A 369 -10.89 36.78 8.67
N PRO A 370 -9.99 35.80 8.69
CA PRO A 370 -8.77 35.85 9.50
C PRO A 370 -7.91 37.11 9.22
N GLU A 371 -7.88 37.60 7.98
CA GLU A 371 -7.13 38.81 7.58
C GLU A 371 -7.70 40.06 8.26
N LEU A 372 -9.02 40.20 8.33
CA LEU A 372 -9.67 41.33 9.02
C LEU A 372 -9.44 41.25 10.52
N LEU A 373 -9.44 40.03 11.11
CA LEU A 373 -9.15 39.84 12.53
C LEU A 373 -7.68 40.11 12.85
N LEU A 374 -6.78 39.79 11.93
CA LEU A 374 -5.35 40.10 12.01
C LEU A 374 -5.11 41.62 12.07
N GLU A 375 -5.73 42.39 11.18
CA GLU A 375 -5.63 43.86 11.19
C GLU A 375 -6.21 44.41 12.47
N ARG A 376 -7.37 43.92 12.92
CA ARG A 376 -7.98 44.35 14.18
C ARG A 376 -7.09 44.08 15.39
N ALA A 377 -6.42 42.92 15.45
CA ALA A 377 -5.46 42.61 16.53
C ALA A 377 -4.29 43.60 16.55
N ARG A 378 -3.73 43.93 15.38
CA ARG A 378 -2.67 44.95 15.24
C ARG A 378 -3.11 46.34 15.67
N ASP A 379 -4.34 46.73 15.35
CA ASP A 379 -4.92 48.00 15.77
C ASP A 379 -5.04 48.10 17.28
N ILE A 380 -5.47 47.02 17.93
CA ILE A 380 -5.58 46.93 19.40
C ILE A 380 -4.22 47.08 20.06
N ILE A 381 -3.20 46.38 19.54
CA ILE A 381 -1.82 46.50 20.07
C ILE A 381 -1.31 47.94 19.94
N ARG A 382 -1.55 48.59 18.79
CA ARG A 382 -1.15 50.00 18.54
C ARG A 382 -1.86 50.98 19.47
N ALA A 383 -3.16 50.74 19.75
CA ALA A 383 -3.97 51.62 20.57
C ALA A 383 -3.68 51.45 22.08
N ALA A 384 -3.36 50.25 22.53
CA ALA A 384 -3.22 49.95 23.97
C ALA A 384 -1.79 50.04 24.49
N GLY A 385 -0.79 49.97 23.60
CA GLY A 385 0.52 49.63 24.04
C GLY A 385 1.69 50.51 23.72
N PRO A 386 2.82 50.12 24.25
CA PRO A 386 4.12 50.67 23.84
C PRO A 386 4.46 50.27 22.39
N PRO A 387 5.42 50.97 21.77
CA PRO A 387 5.85 50.65 20.40
C PRO A 387 6.46 49.24 20.40
N VAL A 388 5.73 48.28 19.83
CA VAL A 388 6.19 46.91 19.61
C VAL A 388 6.68 46.83 18.17
N THR A 389 7.96 46.47 17.97
CA THR A 389 8.52 46.20 16.63
C THR A 389 7.98 44.87 16.14
N LEU A 390 7.64 44.80 14.86
CA LEU A 390 7.14 43.57 14.22
C LEU A 390 8.22 43.01 13.30
N ASP A 391 8.85 41.91 13.71
CA ASP A 391 9.74 41.13 12.86
C ASP A 391 9.02 39.87 12.35
N ASP A 392 8.27 39.21 13.25
CA ASP A 392 7.53 38.00 12.90
C ASP A 392 6.15 37.94 13.59
N TYR A 393 5.24 37.22 12.99
CA TYR A 393 3.91 37.03 13.53
C TYR A 393 3.29 35.67 13.15
N ALA A 394 2.42 35.17 14.01
CA ALA A 394 1.60 34.01 13.73
C ALA A 394 0.17 34.23 14.22
N TYR A 395 -0.77 33.51 13.65
CA TYR A 395 -2.15 33.49 14.08
C TYR A 395 -2.79 32.13 13.88
N GLY A 396 -3.85 31.87 14.59
CA GLY A 396 -4.62 30.66 14.44
C GLY A 396 -6.00 30.77 15.10
N ILE A 397 -6.74 29.68 15.00
CA ILE A 397 -8.14 29.64 15.37
C ILE A 397 -8.36 28.43 16.24
N HIS A 398 -9.13 28.58 17.30
CA HIS A 398 -9.59 27.47 18.13
C HIS A 398 -10.99 27.73 18.66
N SER A 399 -11.67 26.65 19.07
CA SER A 399 -12.97 26.76 19.75
C SER A 399 -12.82 26.75 21.25
N ASN A 400 -13.64 27.55 21.94
CA ASN A 400 -13.69 27.60 23.39
C ASN A 400 -14.55 26.44 23.93
N GLY A 401 -13.91 25.28 24.13
CA GLY A 401 -14.58 24.08 24.66
C GLY A 401 -15.20 24.29 26.03
N GLY A 402 -14.53 25.02 26.94
CA GLY A 402 -15.06 25.34 28.26
C GLY A 402 -16.37 26.10 28.21
N PHE A 403 -16.48 27.10 27.34
CA PHE A 403 -17.73 27.84 27.10
C PHE A 403 -18.84 26.95 26.52
N LEU A 404 -18.52 26.11 25.57
CA LEU A 404 -19.48 25.18 24.96
C LEU A 404 -20.01 24.17 25.98
N SER A 405 -19.12 23.59 26.80
CA SER A 405 -19.50 22.67 27.88
C SER A 405 -20.37 23.38 28.96
N TYR A 406 -19.98 24.60 29.37
CA TYR A 406 -20.74 25.38 30.30
C TYR A 406 -22.20 25.62 29.87
N LEU A 407 -22.38 25.98 28.59
CA LEU A 407 -23.72 26.18 28.03
C LEU A 407 -24.50 24.86 27.92
N ALA A 408 -23.85 23.80 27.45
CA ALA A 408 -24.48 22.49 27.28
C ALA A 408 -24.92 21.84 28.59
N GLU A 409 -24.27 22.18 29.72
CA GLU A 409 -24.63 21.68 31.05
C GLU A 409 -25.82 22.40 31.68
N ARG A 410 -26.00 23.69 31.38
CA ARG A 410 -26.95 24.58 32.09
C ARG A 410 -28.19 24.98 31.27
N GLU A 411 -28.16 24.85 29.98
CA GLU A 411 -29.23 25.29 29.09
C GLU A 411 -29.78 24.16 28.21
N ASP A 412 -31.05 24.26 27.84
CA ASP A 412 -31.67 23.38 26.83
C ASP A 412 -30.97 23.57 25.46
N SER A 413 -30.83 22.50 24.71
CA SER A 413 -30.13 22.47 23.44
C SER A 413 -30.62 23.50 22.40
N ARG A 414 -31.91 23.88 22.44
CA ARG A 414 -32.44 24.92 21.58
C ARG A 414 -32.09 26.33 22.07
N VAL A 415 -31.97 26.51 23.38
CA VAL A 415 -31.69 27.81 23.98
C VAL A 415 -30.23 28.17 23.79
N TRP A 416 -29.31 27.29 24.18
CA TRP A 416 -27.89 27.58 24.08
C TRP A 416 -27.41 27.69 22.61
N ARG A 417 -28.00 26.92 21.66
CA ARG A 417 -27.66 27.06 20.25
C ARG A 417 -28.16 28.38 19.64
N ARG A 418 -29.36 28.86 20.02
CA ARG A 418 -29.82 30.22 19.67
C ARG A 418 -28.89 31.28 20.25
N ARG A 419 -28.41 31.08 21.46
CA ARG A 419 -27.44 31.95 22.11
C ARG A 419 -26.12 31.98 21.33
N LEU A 420 -25.58 30.82 20.91
CA LEU A 420 -24.38 30.73 20.07
C LEU A 420 -24.52 31.47 18.74
N ALA A 421 -25.70 31.46 18.14
CA ALA A 421 -25.97 32.15 16.88
C ALA A 421 -26.14 33.66 17.02
N SER A 422 -26.62 34.15 18.18
CA SER A 422 -27.07 35.51 18.36
C SER A 422 -26.24 36.36 19.34
N VAL A 423 -25.44 35.73 20.23
CA VAL A 423 -24.89 36.41 21.39
C VAL A 423 -23.37 36.31 21.46
N ASP A 424 -22.80 37.35 22.11
CA ASP A 424 -21.45 37.47 22.58
C ASP A 424 -21.33 36.81 23.98
N PRO A 425 -20.31 36.01 24.31
CA PRO A 425 -19.13 35.69 23.52
C PRO A 425 -19.38 34.58 22.48
N THR A 426 -18.70 34.66 21.35
CA THR A 426 -18.73 33.57 20.35
C THR A 426 -17.84 32.40 20.77
N PRO A 427 -18.17 31.17 20.39
CA PRO A 427 -17.36 30.02 20.77
C PRO A 427 -16.05 29.91 19.99
N ILE A 428 -15.91 30.65 18.90
CA ILE A 428 -14.71 30.66 18.07
C ILE A 428 -13.80 31.79 18.51
N ARG A 429 -12.54 31.46 18.68
CA ARG A 429 -11.49 32.40 19.10
C ARG A 429 -10.40 32.43 18.08
N PHE A 430 -9.96 33.64 17.75
CA PHE A 430 -8.82 33.98 16.89
C PHE A 430 -7.67 34.49 17.78
N TRP A 431 -6.55 33.78 17.78
CA TRP A 431 -5.34 34.25 18.46
C TRP A 431 -4.37 34.84 17.46
N TYR A 432 -3.71 35.93 17.88
CA TYR A 432 -2.66 36.59 17.14
C TYR A 432 -1.46 36.83 18.06
N ARG A 433 -0.27 36.51 17.55
CA ARG A 433 0.98 36.79 18.24
C ARG A 433 1.88 37.58 17.31
N GLN A 434 2.59 38.58 17.83
CA GLN A 434 3.66 39.25 17.14
C GLN A 434 4.89 39.35 18.04
N SER A 435 6.08 39.35 17.41
CA SER A 435 7.35 39.34 18.10
C SER A 435 8.35 40.26 17.42
N PRO A 436 9.24 40.90 18.15
CA PRO A 436 10.40 41.62 17.61
C PRO A 436 11.54 40.67 17.19
N GLU A 437 11.41 39.38 17.49
CA GLU A 437 12.33 38.30 17.13
C GLU A 437 11.54 37.18 16.49
N PRO A 438 12.23 36.32 15.71
CA PRO A 438 11.59 35.13 15.11
C PRO A 438 10.84 34.27 16.11
N LEU A 439 9.61 33.86 15.77
CA LEU A 439 8.79 32.94 16.55
C LEU A 439 9.23 31.50 16.28
N VAL A 440 10.17 30.98 17.07
CA VAL A 440 10.69 29.62 16.93
C VAL A 440 10.00 28.71 17.94
N PRO A 441 9.17 27.74 17.51
CA PRO A 441 8.56 26.78 18.40
C PRO A 441 9.60 26.00 19.19
N ARG A 442 9.33 25.73 20.46
CA ARG A 442 10.18 24.89 21.34
C ARG A 442 9.83 23.41 21.23
N SER A 443 8.57 23.15 20.92
CA SER A 443 8.14 21.79 20.57
C SER A 443 8.76 21.36 19.24
N TRP A 444 8.89 20.08 19.04
CA TRP A 444 9.30 19.52 17.76
C TRP A 444 8.30 19.78 16.62
N GLU A 445 7.10 20.21 16.92
CA GLU A 445 6.16 20.71 15.94
C GLU A 445 6.68 22.04 15.42
N ILE A 446 6.99 22.09 14.12
CA ILE A 446 7.48 23.30 13.43
C ILE A 446 6.36 24.32 13.18
N GLN A 447 5.31 24.28 13.98
CA GLN A 447 4.15 25.15 13.93
C GLN A 447 4.11 26.04 15.17
N VAL A 448 3.89 27.32 14.98
CA VAL A 448 3.62 28.25 16.07
C VAL A 448 2.22 28.04 16.56
N SER A 449 2.05 27.82 17.87
CA SER A 449 0.75 27.74 18.53
C SER A 449 0.47 28.94 19.46
N LYS A 450 -0.70 28.92 20.09
CA LYS A 450 -1.04 29.97 21.07
C LYS A 450 -0.09 29.95 22.29
N ASP A 451 0.45 28.82 22.66
CA ASP A 451 1.27 28.59 23.84
C ASP A 451 2.75 28.31 23.53
N ASP A 452 3.13 28.10 22.23
CA ASP A 452 4.50 27.80 21.81
C ASP A 452 4.92 28.63 20.59
N PRO A 453 6.05 29.35 20.64
CA PRO A 453 7.01 29.48 21.76
C PRO A 453 6.40 30.22 22.96
N GLN A 454 6.99 30.06 24.14
CA GLN A 454 6.54 30.81 25.33
C GLN A 454 6.66 32.33 25.09
N GLU A 455 5.80 33.12 25.70
CA GLU A 455 5.79 34.58 25.57
C GLU A 455 6.81 35.26 26.48
N ASP A 456 8.07 34.89 26.36
CA ASP A 456 9.18 35.35 27.18
C ASP A 456 10.10 36.37 26.52
N VAL A 457 9.89 36.67 25.23
CA VAL A 457 10.65 37.65 24.50
C VAL A 457 10.11 39.07 24.80
N PRO A 458 10.98 40.00 25.24
CA PRO A 458 10.59 41.38 25.49
C PRO A 458 9.99 42.03 24.23
N GLY A 459 8.83 42.64 24.35
CA GLY A 459 8.13 43.25 23.21
C GLY A 459 7.20 42.26 22.46
N MET A 460 7.15 40.98 22.83
CA MET A 460 6.18 40.05 22.26
C MET A 460 4.78 40.43 22.74
N ALA A 461 3.81 40.42 21.83
CA ALA A 461 2.41 40.70 22.11
C ALA A 461 1.52 39.55 21.69
N TYR A 462 0.52 39.24 22.51
CA TYR A 462 -0.53 38.25 22.27
C TYR A 462 -1.90 38.92 22.36
N VAL A 463 -2.76 38.64 21.41
CA VAL A 463 -4.15 39.14 21.37
C VAL A 463 -5.08 37.97 21.04
N LEU A 464 -6.09 37.78 21.86
CA LEU A 464 -7.17 36.83 21.63
C LEU A 464 -8.45 37.62 21.32
N LEU A 465 -8.99 37.38 20.12
CA LEU A 465 -10.25 37.95 19.69
C LEU A 465 -11.32 36.86 19.57
N ASP A 466 -12.56 37.28 19.65
CA ASP A 466 -13.66 36.44 19.19
C ASP A 466 -13.87 36.57 17.66
N SER A 467 -14.78 35.78 17.07
CA SER A 467 -15.06 35.77 15.62
C SER A 467 -15.63 37.11 15.11
N ARG A 468 -16.03 38.02 15.99
CA ARG A 468 -16.50 39.38 15.65
C ARG A 468 -15.39 40.43 15.79
N GLY A 469 -14.22 40.07 16.29
CA GLY A 469 -13.09 40.94 16.51
C GLY A 469 -13.14 41.70 17.82
N MET A 470 -13.92 41.24 18.80
CA MET A 470 -13.94 41.80 20.15
C MET A 470 -12.81 41.17 20.96
N LEU A 471 -12.11 42.01 21.71
CA LEU A 471 -10.99 41.59 22.54
C LEU A 471 -11.45 40.68 23.70
N ARG A 472 -10.70 39.64 23.94
CA ARG A 472 -10.88 38.69 25.05
C ARG A 472 -9.66 38.63 25.97
N THR A 473 -8.46 38.58 25.37
CA THR A 473 -7.20 38.62 26.10
C THR A 473 -6.22 39.53 25.35
N TYR A 474 -5.50 40.32 26.11
CA TYR A 474 -4.37 41.12 25.65
C TYR A 474 -3.19 40.88 26.58
N GLU A 475 -2.06 40.49 26.06
CA GLU A 475 -0.82 40.35 26.82
C GLU A 475 0.35 40.93 26.07
N VAL A 476 1.28 41.60 26.78
CA VAL A 476 2.53 42.10 26.22
C VAL A 476 3.66 41.84 27.22
N SER A 477 4.77 41.35 26.76
CA SER A 477 5.97 41.10 27.57
C SER A 477 6.80 42.36 27.70
N PRO A 478 6.93 42.96 28.90
CA PRO A 478 7.75 44.20 29.06
C PRO A 478 9.24 43.91 28.92
N PRO A 479 10.05 44.92 28.58
CA PRO A 479 11.51 44.80 28.53
C PRO A 479 12.09 44.38 29.87
N ARG A 480 13.22 43.61 29.79
CA ARG A 480 13.93 43.12 30.97
C ARG A 480 15.13 43.97 31.39
N SER A 481 15.57 44.95 30.52
CA SER A 481 16.68 45.83 30.85
C SER A 481 16.22 47.26 31.02
N GLU A 482 16.89 48.03 31.87
CA GLU A 482 16.59 49.43 32.11
C GLU A 482 16.75 50.29 30.86
N THR A 483 17.73 50.02 30.03
CA THR A 483 17.94 50.73 28.76
C THR A 483 16.81 50.48 27.75
N ALA A 484 16.30 49.29 27.64
CA ALA A 484 15.18 48.93 26.75
C ALA A 484 13.82 49.42 27.36
N MET A 485 13.79 49.75 28.64
CA MET A 485 12.61 50.24 29.35
C MET A 485 12.26 51.69 29.02
N GLN A 486 13.22 52.52 28.58
CA GLN A 486 13.02 53.92 28.28
C GLN A 486 11.79 54.25 27.40
N PRO A 487 11.55 53.57 26.29
CA PRO A 487 10.35 53.77 25.45
C PRO A 487 9.06 53.30 26.12
N TRP A 488 9.17 52.48 27.19
CA TRP A 488 8.05 51.90 27.93
C TRP A 488 7.59 52.77 29.10
N LEU A 489 8.43 53.71 29.55
CA LEU A 489 8.05 54.56 30.64
C LEU A 489 6.90 55.50 30.25
N SER A 490 5.79 55.42 30.99
CA SER A 490 4.68 56.32 30.79
C SER A 490 4.91 57.63 31.57
N PRO A 491 4.51 58.77 31.03
CA PRO A 491 4.47 60.03 31.81
C PRO A 491 3.51 59.97 32.99
N SER A 492 2.48 59.13 32.90
CA SER A 492 1.51 58.87 34.00
C SER A 492 1.76 57.47 34.57
N LEU A 493 1.86 57.33 35.84
CA LEU A 493 1.92 56.04 36.54
C LEU A 493 0.57 55.27 36.53
N GLN A 494 -0.50 55.98 36.12
CA GLN A 494 -1.83 55.34 36.02
C GLN A 494 -2.05 54.83 34.60
N PRO A 495 -2.36 53.53 34.41
CA PRO A 495 -2.63 52.95 33.11
C PRO A 495 -3.98 53.42 32.56
N ASP A 496 -4.05 53.66 31.26
CA ASP A 496 -5.32 53.88 30.55
C ASP A 496 -5.91 52.56 30.05
N TRP A 497 -7.01 52.14 30.67
CA TRP A 497 -7.75 50.92 30.36
C TRP A 497 -8.78 51.13 29.24
N THR A 498 -9.12 52.41 28.94
CA THR A 498 -10.20 52.77 28.01
C THR A 498 -10.09 52.11 26.64
N PRO A 499 -8.90 52.07 25.97
CA PRO A 499 -8.79 51.46 24.66
C PRO A 499 -9.12 49.95 24.67
N LEU A 500 -8.80 49.23 25.76
CA LEU A 500 -9.02 47.80 25.85
C LEU A 500 -10.49 47.50 26.18
N PHE A 501 -11.13 48.27 27.06
CA PHE A 501 -12.56 48.16 27.26
C PHE A 501 -13.34 48.43 25.98
N ALA A 502 -12.98 49.49 25.26
CA ALA A 502 -13.57 49.78 23.94
C ALA A 502 -13.34 48.66 22.91
N ALA A 503 -12.12 48.07 22.89
CA ALA A 503 -11.79 46.96 22.00
C ALA A 503 -12.59 45.66 22.37
N ALA A 504 -12.90 45.48 23.65
CA ALA A 504 -13.75 44.39 24.16
C ALA A 504 -15.26 44.65 23.95
N GLY A 505 -15.63 45.84 23.47
CA GLY A 505 -17.04 46.22 23.32
C GLY A 505 -17.77 46.48 24.65
N LEU A 506 -17.01 46.89 25.65
CA LEU A 506 -17.51 47.09 27.04
C LEU A 506 -17.46 48.58 27.43
N ASP A 507 -18.49 49.02 28.14
CA ASP A 507 -18.48 50.34 28.75
C ASP A 507 -17.93 50.18 30.19
N GLN A 508 -16.72 50.73 30.40
CA GLN A 508 -16.03 50.67 31.70
C GLN A 508 -16.87 51.15 32.89
N LYS A 509 -17.81 52.08 32.68
CA LYS A 509 -18.70 52.64 33.69
C LYS A 509 -19.71 51.63 34.22
N GLN A 510 -19.97 50.56 33.51
CA GLN A 510 -20.89 49.48 33.91
C GLN A 510 -20.22 48.41 34.75
N PHE A 511 -18.92 48.52 34.98
CA PHE A 511 -18.13 47.55 35.72
C PHE A 511 -17.72 48.16 37.07
N VAL A 512 -17.85 47.36 38.12
CA VAL A 512 -17.52 47.73 39.51
C VAL A 512 -16.15 47.15 39.85
N ALA A 513 -15.31 47.91 40.54
CA ALA A 513 -14.02 47.42 41.02
C ALA A 513 -14.21 46.17 41.89
N ALA A 514 -13.39 45.15 41.65
CA ALA A 514 -13.44 43.85 42.29
C ALA A 514 -12.04 43.40 42.75
N ASP A 515 -11.97 42.37 43.59
CA ASP A 515 -10.70 41.75 43.94
C ASP A 515 -10.17 40.90 42.78
N PRO A 516 -8.85 40.95 42.48
CA PRO A 516 -8.24 40.17 41.42
C PRO A 516 -8.38 38.67 41.64
N MET A 517 -8.86 37.94 40.60
CA MET A 517 -9.07 36.51 40.68
C MET A 517 -7.84 35.72 40.21
N TRP A 518 -7.11 36.22 39.21
CA TRP A 518 -5.98 35.53 38.62
C TRP A 518 -4.66 36.28 38.82
N ILE A 519 -3.55 35.54 38.93
CA ILE A 519 -2.20 36.10 38.98
C ILE A 519 -1.70 36.21 37.56
N PRO A 520 -1.39 37.42 37.05
CA PRO A 520 -0.82 37.58 35.69
C PRO A 520 0.51 36.87 35.55
N GLN A 521 0.75 36.30 34.38
CA GLN A 521 2.04 35.63 34.08
C GLN A 521 3.14 36.65 33.73
N LYS A 522 2.76 37.89 33.38
CA LYS A 522 3.71 38.98 33.05
C LYS A 522 4.11 39.73 34.30
N PRO A 523 5.33 40.35 34.32
CA PRO A 523 5.72 41.29 35.36
C PRO A 523 4.73 42.45 35.48
N PHE A 524 4.37 42.82 36.67
CA PHE A 524 3.43 43.90 36.98
C PHE A 524 3.81 44.64 38.27
N ASP A 525 3.45 45.91 38.33
CA ASP A 525 3.52 46.75 39.53
C ASP A 525 2.14 47.22 39.98
N LEU A 526 1.12 47.13 39.12
CA LEU A 526 -0.26 47.49 39.43
C LEU A 526 -1.21 46.44 38.88
N ARG A 527 -2.22 46.14 39.69
CA ARG A 527 -3.36 45.26 39.28
C ARG A 527 -4.67 46.02 39.49
N ALA A 528 -5.60 45.76 38.59
CA ALA A 528 -6.98 46.22 38.71
C ALA A 528 -7.92 45.17 38.16
N SER A 529 -9.06 44.99 38.84
CA SER A 529 -10.06 44.01 38.43
C SER A 529 -11.46 44.58 38.53
N TRP A 530 -12.36 44.10 37.71
CA TRP A 530 -13.72 44.59 37.63
C TRP A 530 -14.73 43.47 37.44
N ASP A 531 -15.86 43.55 38.15
CA ASP A 531 -17.02 42.70 37.97
C ASP A 531 -18.13 43.43 37.21
N GLY A 532 -18.79 42.71 36.32
CA GLY A 532 -19.94 43.26 35.60
C GLY A 532 -20.74 42.17 34.89
N THR A 533 -21.64 42.60 34.04
CA THR A 533 -22.43 41.70 33.22
C THR A 533 -22.28 42.09 31.75
N HIS A 534 -22.05 41.10 30.88
CA HIS A 534 -22.03 41.29 29.46
C HIS A 534 -22.92 40.24 28.78
N ALA A 535 -23.85 40.71 27.95
CA ALA A 535 -24.82 39.86 27.26
C ALA A 535 -25.63 38.92 28.17
N GLY A 536 -25.92 39.42 29.40
CA GLY A 536 -26.68 38.67 30.42
C GLY A 536 -25.88 37.56 31.13
N LEU A 537 -24.55 37.52 30.94
CA LEU A 537 -23.65 36.63 31.65
C LEU A 537 -22.74 37.43 32.61
N PRO A 538 -22.43 36.92 33.81
CA PRO A 538 -21.45 37.55 34.69
C PRO A 538 -20.06 37.46 34.03
N VAL A 539 -19.33 38.57 34.11
CA VAL A 539 -17.98 38.70 33.54
C VAL A 539 -17.06 39.31 34.57
N HIS A 540 -15.90 38.71 34.78
CA HIS A 540 -14.82 39.21 35.57
C HIS A 540 -13.66 39.65 34.67
N ILE A 541 -13.11 40.81 34.86
CA ILE A 541 -11.99 41.35 34.13
C ILE A 541 -10.80 41.51 35.03
N ASP A 542 -9.67 40.87 34.70
CA ASP A 542 -8.39 41.08 35.37
C ASP A 542 -7.45 41.89 34.47
N GLY A 543 -6.88 42.93 35.01
CA GLY A 543 -5.89 43.77 34.36
C GLY A 543 -4.61 43.90 35.16
N ALA A 544 -3.49 43.96 34.46
CA ALA A 544 -2.19 44.27 35.04
C ALA A 544 -1.43 45.32 34.22
N ALA A 545 -0.71 46.13 34.91
CA ALA A 545 0.12 47.17 34.31
C ALA A 545 1.55 47.14 34.88
N PHE A 546 2.50 47.62 34.10
CA PHE A 546 3.88 47.76 34.46
C PHE A 546 4.42 49.12 34.00
N HIS A 547 4.88 49.91 34.96
CA HIS A 547 5.30 51.32 34.73
C HIS A 547 4.28 52.18 33.96
N GLY A 548 3.00 52.05 34.36
CA GLY A 548 1.89 52.75 33.74
C GLY A 548 1.43 52.29 32.39
N LYS A 549 2.03 51.23 31.83
CA LYS A 549 1.59 50.59 30.58
C LYS A 549 0.85 49.31 30.90
N VAL A 550 -0.25 49.04 30.19
CA VAL A 550 -1.00 47.81 30.36
C VAL A 550 -0.19 46.64 29.74
N VAL A 551 0.00 45.59 30.55
CA VAL A 551 0.73 44.37 30.16
C VAL A 551 -0.19 43.13 30.11
N SER A 552 -1.33 43.17 30.75
CA SER A 552 -2.36 42.08 30.68
C SER A 552 -3.76 42.67 30.84
N PHE A 553 -4.68 42.12 30.09
CA PHE A 553 -6.12 42.37 30.18
C PHE A 553 -6.86 41.11 29.75
N ASP A 554 -7.55 40.47 30.71
CA ASP A 554 -8.22 39.21 30.52
C ASP A 554 -9.70 39.28 30.90
N LEU A 555 -10.56 38.92 29.96
CA LEU A 555 -12.00 38.88 30.14
C LEU A 555 -12.44 37.44 30.42
N ASN A 556 -12.78 37.19 31.68
CA ASN A 556 -13.11 35.89 32.23
C ASN A 556 -14.63 35.73 32.45
N GLY A 557 -15.18 34.59 32.03
CA GLY A 557 -16.56 34.20 32.36
C GLY A 557 -16.59 33.04 33.34
N PRO A 558 -17.81 32.60 33.75
CA PRO A 558 -17.98 31.48 34.65
C PRO A 558 -17.36 30.14 34.17
N TRP A 559 -17.08 30.03 32.89
CA TRP A 559 -16.40 28.90 32.24
C TRP A 559 -14.86 28.99 32.29
N SER A 560 -14.32 30.14 32.65
CA SER A 560 -12.88 30.40 32.78
C SER A 560 -12.37 30.10 34.20
N THR A 561 -13.23 29.65 35.11
CA THR A 561 -12.78 29.23 36.45
C THR A 561 -11.64 28.23 36.29
N PRO A 562 -10.55 28.34 37.13
CA PRO A 562 -9.51 27.34 37.14
C PRO A 562 -10.21 26.00 37.22
N GLN A 563 -9.93 25.14 36.25
CA GLN A 563 -10.12 23.73 36.53
C GLN A 563 -9.26 23.51 37.79
N GLN A 564 -9.85 23.66 38.97
CA GLN A 564 -9.31 22.96 40.12
C GLN A 564 -9.03 21.60 39.58
N GLU A 565 -7.76 21.20 39.56
CA GLU A 565 -7.33 19.89 39.09
C GLU A 565 -8.22 18.92 39.86
N LYS A 566 -9.36 18.57 39.22
CA LYS A 566 -10.14 17.45 39.73
C LYS A 566 -9.15 16.34 39.66
N PRO A 567 -8.72 15.79 40.83
CA PRO A 567 -7.71 14.75 40.81
C PRO A 567 -8.23 13.72 39.82
N SER A 568 -7.61 13.62 38.63
CA SER A 568 -8.07 12.72 37.60
C SER A 568 -8.04 11.33 38.21
N ARG A 569 -9.23 10.79 38.47
CA ARG A 569 -9.34 9.43 38.96
C ARG A 569 -8.67 8.52 37.94
N TRP A 570 -7.97 7.49 38.41
CA TRP A 570 -7.35 6.52 37.51
C TRP A 570 -8.34 5.95 36.46
N ILE A 571 -9.62 5.88 36.80
CA ILE A 571 -10.74 5.50 35.92
C ILE A 571 -10.88 6.44 34.73
N ASP A 572 -10.67 7.76 34.92
CA ASP A 572 -10.79 8.77 33.85
C ASP A 572 -9.67 8.63 32.79
N ARG A 573 -8.55 7.99 33.17
CA ARG A 573 -7.41 7.69 32.29
C ARG A 573 -7.50 6.32 31.59
N ILE A 574 -8.48 5.48 31.94
CA ILE A 574 -8.63 4.14 31.35
C ILE A 574 -8.81 4.21 29.82
N PRO A 575 -9.68 5.07 29.27
CA PRO A 575 -9.86 5.14 27.82
C PRO A 575 -8.54 5.46 27.08
N ASP A 576 -7.83 6.49 27.53
CA ASP A 576 -6.57 6.93 26.90
C ASP A 576 -5.49 5.85 27.01
N ASN A 577 -5.35 5.23 28.19
CA ASN A 577 -4.40 4.14 28.41
C ASN A 577 -4.76 2.89 27.58
N LEU A 578 -6.06 2.61 27.39
CA LEU A 578 -6.51 1.49 26.58
C LEU A 578 -6.20 1.71 25.09
N HIS A 579 -6.45 2.93 24.58
CA HIS A 579 -6.09 3.29 23.20
C HIS A 579 -4.57 3.14 22.99
N ALA A 580 -3.76 3.75 23.85
CA ALA A 580 -2.30 3.64 23.76
C ALA A 580 -1.81 2.18 23.83
N ALA A 581 -2.41 1.36 24.70
CA ALA A 581 -2.06 -0.06 24.80
C ALA A 581 -2.44 -0.87 23.54
N LEU A 582 -3.59 -0.58 22.93
CA LEU A 582 -4.02 -1.20 21.68
C LEU A 582 -3.11 -0.80 20.52
N ASP A 583 -2.74 0.48 20.43
CA ASP A 583 -1.81 0.98 19.40
C ASP A 583 -0.44 0.34 19.56
N PHE A 584 0.10 0.29 20.78
CA PHE A 584 1.37 -0.38 21.06
C PHE A 584 1.33 -1.87 20.69
N LEU A 585 0.24 -2.57 21.07
CA LEU A 585 0.07 -3.99 20.72
C LEU A 585 0.01 -4.20 19.21
N LEU A 586 -0.68 -3.32 18.49
CA LEU A 586 -0.81 -3.39 17.02
C LEU A 586 0.54 -3.17 16.35
N VAL A 587 1.31 -2.18 16.81
CA VAL A 587 2.67 -1.90 16.30
C VAL A 587 3.61 -3.07 16.58
N ALA A 588 3.61 -3.59 17.81
CA ALA A 588 4.46 -4.73 18.19
C ALA A 588 4.11 -5.99 17.38
N ALA A 589 2.82 -6.30 17.24
CA ALA A 589 2.34 -7.41 16.42
C ALA A 589 2.71 -7.22 14.95
N GLY A 590 2.55 -6.01 14.42
CA GLY A 590 2.96 -5.64 13.06
C GLY A 590 4.45 -5.88 12.82
N LEU A 591 5.30 -5.44 13.73
CA LEU A 591 6.75 -5.62 13.64
C LEU A 591 7.14 -7.12 13.64
N VAL A 592 6.56 -7.92 14.55
CA VAL A 592 6.82 -9.38 14.62
C VAL A 592 6.39 -10.05 13.31
N LEU A 593 5.20 -9.72 12.78
CA LEU A 593 4.70 -10.28 11.53
C LEU A 593 5.55 -9.85 10.33
N ALA A 594 5.97 -8.59 10.26
CA ALA A 594 6.85 -8.09 9.21
C ALA A 594 8.21 -8.78 9.22
N CYS A 595 8.87 -8.90 10.39
CA CYS A 595 10.13 -9.63 10.55
C CYS A 595 9.99 -11.09 10.12
N ARG A 596 8.91 -11.76 10.51
CA ARG A 596 8.62 -13.13 10.09
C ARG A 596 8.47 -13.24 8.58
N ASN A 597 7.68 -12.36 7.96
CA ASN A 597 7.45 -12.37 6.52
C ASN A 597 8.72 -12.10 5.72
N LEU A 598 9.57 -11.19 6.22
CA LEU A 598 10.89 -10.89 5.64
C LEU A 598 11.82 -12.11 5.65
N ARG A 599 11.89 -12.81 6.80
CA ARG A 599 12.70 -14.04 6.94
C ARG A 599 12.28 -15.14 5.97
N PHE A 600 10.98 -15.27 5.73
CA PHE A 600 10.42 -16.29 4.82
C PHE A 600 10.29 -15.81 3.36
N GLY A 601 10.71 -14.58 3.02
CA GLY A 601 10.64 -14.05 1.67
C GLY A 601 9.22 -13.89 1.09
N ARG A 602 8.19 -13.77 1.94
CA ARG A 602 6.77 -13.82 1.54
C ARG A 602 6.13 -12.47 1.25
N GLY A 603 6.73 -11.35 1.61
CA GLY A 603 6.14 -10.01 1.46
C GLY A 603 6.44 -9.35 0.12
N ASP A 604 5.52 -8.52 -0.37
CA ASP A 604 5.72 -7.67 -1.55
C ASP A 604 6.56 -6.44 -1.22
N ARG A 605 7.90 -6.59 -1.29
CA ARG A 605 8.86 -5.50 -1.01
C ARG A 605 8.75 -4.35 -2.01
N ARG A 606 8.41 -4.63 -3.28
CA ARG A 606 8.31 -3.60 -4.33
C ARG A 606 7.07 -2.73 -4.12
N GLY A 607 5.93 -3.35 -3.86
CA GLY A 607 4.70 -2.63 -3.53
C GLY A 607 4.86 -1.81 -2.25
N ALA A 608 5.42 -2.40 -1.19
CA ALA A 608 5.73 -1.70 0.05
C ALA A 608 6.60 -0.45 -0.18
N PHE A 609 7.70 -0.58 -0.96
CA PHE A 609 8.59 0.54 -1.25
C PHE A 609 7.88 1.64 -2.06
N ARG A 610 7.10 1.29 -3.10
CA ARG A 610 6.37 2.28 -3.91
C ARG A 610 5.40 3.09 -3.06
N ILE A 611 4.58 2.42 -2.25
CA ILE A 611 3.63 3.09 -1.35
C ILE A 611 4.36 4.01 -0.39
N SER A 612 5.42 3.51 0.25
CA SER A 612 6.23 4.26 1.20
C SER A 612 6.89 5.49 0.55
N ALA A 613 7.40 5.38 -0.66
CA ALA A 613 7.99 6.51 -1.38
C ALA A 613 6.95 7.62 -1.69
N TYR A 614 5.74 7.25 -2.13
CA TYR A 614 4.64 8.21 -2.29
C TYR A 614 4.29 8.88 -0.96
N MET A 615 4.19 8.10 0.11
CA MET A 615 3.87 8.63 1.43
C MET A 615 4.91 9.62 1.93
N PHE A 616 6.20 9.31 1.75
CA PHE A 616 7.29 10.24 2.09
C PHE A 616 7.12 11.58 1.41
N VAL A 617 6.89 11.58 0.10
CA VAL A 617 6.75 12.82 -0.68
C VAL A 617 5.52 13.62 -0.23
N PHE A 618 4.35 12.97 -0.08
CA PHE A 618 3.13 13.64 0.35
C PHE A 618 3.24 14.22 1.76
N ASN A 619 3.80 13.46 2.71
CA ASN A 619 3.98 13.92 4.08
C ASN A 619 4.99 15.07 4.17
N ALA A 620 6.11 14.97 3.46
CA ALA A 620 7.10 16.05 3.43
C ALA A 620 6.54 17.34 2.84
N LEU A 621 5.79 17.26 1.74
CA LEU A 621 5.13 18.42 1.13
C LEU A 621 4.04 19.00 2.05
N ALA A 622 3.27 18.17 2.74
CA ALA A 622 2.28 18.64 3.70
C ALA A 622 2.94 19.45 4.82
N TRP A 623 3.98 18.92 5.45
CA TRP A 623 4.75 19.63 6.46
C TRP A 623 5.39 20.92 5.97
N MET A 624 5.91 20.94 4.74
CA MET A 624 6.45 22.17 4.13
C MET A 624 5.42 23.29 4.00
N LEU A 625 4.15 22.94 3.74
CA LEU A 625 3.05 23.89 3.63
C LEU A 625 2.48 24.32 4.98
N GLU A 626 2.59 23.48 6.00
CA GLU A 626 2.08 23.75 7.36
C GLU A 626 3.10 24.44 8.25
N ALA A 627 4.39 24.28 7.97
CA ALA A 627 5.47 24.83 8.77
C ALA A 627 5.49 26.36 8.79
N HIS A 628 5.82 26.93 9.96
CA HIS A 628 6.17 28.35 10.10
C HIS A 628 7.64 28.53 9.76
N LEU A 629 7.93 28.71 8.44
CA LEU A 629 9.30 28.83 7.95
C LEU A 629 9.79 30.29 8.02
N GLN A 630 10.96 30.44 8.60
CA GLN A 630 11.63 31.72 8.74
C GLN A 630 12.95 31.78 7.99
N ALA A 631 13.37 32.96 7.56
CA ALA A 631 14.58 33.18 6.77
C ALA A 631 15.91 33.08 7.59
N SER A 632 15.95 32.22 8.58
CA SER A 632 17.15 31.89 9.37
C SER A 632 17.68 30.53 8.98
N VAL A 633 18.98 30.43 8.68
CA VAL A 633 19.62 29.16 8.29
C VAL A 633 19.44 28.08 9.36
N SER A 634 19.51 28.44 10.64
CA SER A 634 19.33 27.52 11.75
C SER A 634 17.90 26.95 11.78
N ASN A 635 16.90 27.81 11.61
CA ASN A 635 15.49 27.41 11.63
C ASN A 635 15.12 26.57 10.41
N LEU A 636 15.59 26.96 9.22
CA LEU A 636 15.38 26.19 8.00
C LEU A 636 16.02 24.80 8.09
N TRP A 637 17.21 24.71 8.70
CA TRP A 637 17.89 23.44 8.93
C TRP A 637 17.13 22.54 9.90
N SER A 638 16.65 23.10 11.03
CA SER A 638 15.86 22.38 12.02
C SER A 638 14.53 21.88 11.42
N ALA A 639 13.84 22.74 10.68
CA ALA A 639 12.62 22.37 9.97
C ALA A 639 12.86 21.26 8.94
N PHE A 640 13.95 21.35 8.17
CA PHE A 640 14.33 20.31 7.22
C PHE A 640 14.57 18.95 7.90
N ILE A 641 15.35 18.95 9.00
CA ILE A 641 15.60 17.72 9.77
C ILE A 641 14.29 17.12 10.28
N PHE A 642 13.42 17.95 10.86
CA PHE A 642 12.13 17.51 11.37
C PHE A 642 11.26 16.91 10.28
N ILE A 643 11.08 17.63 9.15
CA ILE A 643 10.26 17.16 8.02
C ILE A 643 10.76 15.80 7.50
N VAL A 644 12.09 15.67 7.35
CA VAL A 644 12.68 14.41 6.88
C VAL A 644 12.51 13.31 7.91
N ALA A 645 12.77 13.58 9.20
CA ALA A 645 12.68 12.60 10.26
C ALA A 645 11.24 12.08 10.45
N ASP A 646 10.26 12.98 10.52
CA ASP A 646 8.84 12.63 10.62
C ASP A 646 8.37 11.85 9.38
N SER A 647 8.72 12.34 8.18
CA SER A 647 8.35 11.65 6.94
C SER A 647 8.98 10.25 6.84
N LEU A 648 10.21 10.05 7.31
CA LEU A 648 10.84 8.74 7.39
C LEU A 648 10.16 7.84 8.44
N PHE A 649 9.78 8.41 9.59
CA PHE A 649 9.08 7.67 10.63
C PHE A 649 7.73 7.15 10.13
N VAL A 650 6.88 8.02 9.58
CA VAL A 650 5.57 7.66 9.02
C VAL A 650 5.73 6.63 7.89
N THR A 651 6.68 6.86 7.00
CA THR A 651 6.97 5.98 5.86
C THR A 651 7.42 4.59 6.32
N SER A 652 8.29 4.52 7.34
CA SER A 652 8.74 3.25 7.92
C SER A 652 7.60 2.48 8.55
N PHE A 653 6.69 3.16 9.24
CA PHE A 653 5.50 2.56 9.81
C PHE A 653 4.59 1.96 8.72
N VAL A 654 4.33 2.71 7.65
CA VAL A 654 3.54 2.23 6.49
C VAL A 654 4.20 1.01 5.85
N TRP A 655 5.53 1.03 5.67
CA TRP A 655 6.28 -0.09 5.10
C TRP A 655 6.17 -1.35 5.97
N ILE A 656 6.37 -1.21 7.29
CA ILE A 656 6.26 -2.32 8.25
C ILE A 656 4.83 -2.87 8.27
N ALA A 657 3.83 -2.00 8.36
CA ALA A 657 2.43 -2.41 8.39
C ALA A 657 2.03 -3.16 7.11
N TYR A 658 2.43 -2.66 5.94
CA TYR A 658 2.17 -3.32 4.66
C TYR A 658 2.87 -4.68 4.57
N MET A 659 4.15 -4.77 4.93
CA MET A 659 4.91 -6.03 4.97
C MET A 659 4.33 -7.04 5.95
N ALA A 660 3.76 -6.56 7.06
CA ALA A 660 3.09 -7.42 8.04
C ALA A 660 1.80 -8.03 7.50
N LEU A 661 0.95 -7.21 6.85
CA LEU A 661 -0.40 -7.62 6.48
C LEU A 661 -0.48 -8.35 5.13
N ASP A 662 0.35 -7.96 4.13
CA ASP A 662 0.22 -8.36 2.74
C ASP A 662 0.11 -9.88 2.51
N PRO A 663 1.00 -10.75 3.02
CA PRO A 663 0.90 -12.19 2.79
C PRO A 663 -0.36 -12.83 3.39
N TYR A 664 -0.81 -12.32 4.54
CA TYR A 664 -1.99 -12.86 5.22
C TYR A 664 -3.28 -12.37 4.57
N ALA A 665 -3.32 -11.10 4.16
CA ALA A 665 -4.46 -10.56 3.43
C ALA A 665 -4.64 -11.29 2.09
N ARG A 666 -3.55 -11.52 1.34
CA ARG A 666 -3.57 -12.32 0.10
C ARG A 666 -4.09 -13.75 0.31
N LYS A 667 -3.75 -14.36 1.45
CA LYS A 667 -4.16 -15.74 1.76
C LYS A 667 -5.61 -15.84 2.24
N TYR A 668 -6.06 -14.95 3.15
CA TYR A 668 -7.36 -15.08 3.83
C TYR A 668 -8.47 -14.24 3.22
N TRP A 669 -8.11 -13.10 2.58
CA TRP A 669 -9.03 -12.14 1.95
C TRP A 669 -8.41 -11.55 0.68
N PRO A 670 -8.19 -12.37 -0.37
CA PRO A 670 -7.55 -11.91 -1.61
C PRO A 670 -8.30 -10.74 -2.26
N ASP A 671 -9.63 -10.74 -2.19
CA ASP A 671 -10.49 -9.70 -2.76
C ASP A 671 -10.17 -8.29 -2.22
N LEU A 672 -9.68 -8.19 -0.97
CA LEU A 672 -9.27 -6.92 -0.36
C LEU A 672 -8.18 -6.19 -1.15
N LEU A 673 -7.30 -6.94 -1.80
CA LEU A 673 -6.08 -6.42 -2.41
C LEU A 673 -6.12 -6.38 -3.94
N ILE A 674 -7.18 -6.88 -4.61
CA ILE A 674 -7.21 -6.95 -6.09
C ILE A 674 -7.13 -5.55 -6.71
N SER A 675 -8.07 -4.65 -6.37
CA SER A 675 -8.07 -3.27 -6.90
C SER A 675 -6.85 -2.47 -6.43
N TRP A 676 -6.39 -2.71 -5.20
CA TRP A 676 -5.20 -2.12 -4.64
C TRP A 676 -3.93 -2.49 -5.42
N ASN A 677 -3.73 -3.77 -5.72
CA ASN A 677 -2.58 -4.23 -6.51
C ASN A 677 -2.62 -3.72 -7.95
N ARG A 678 -3.82 -3.62 -8.56
CA ARG A 678 -4.00 -2.99 -9.87
C ARG A 678 -3.60 -1.51 -9.86
N LEU A 679 -3.99 -0.77 -8.81
CA LEU A 679 -3.61 0.64 -8.65
C LEU A 679 -2.08 0.80 -8.50
N ILE A 680 -1.44 0.00 -7.65
CA ILE A 680 0.03 0.03 -7.44
C ILE A 680 0.78 -0.39 -8.73
N ALA A 681 0.21 -1.29 -9.52
CA ALA A 681 0.75 -1.69 -10.82
C ALA A 681 0.61 -0.60 -11.91
N GLY A 682 -0.05 0.54 -11.60
CA GLY A 682 -0.26 1.64 -12.54
C GLY A 682 -1.54 1.53 -13.37
N CYS A 683 -2.41 0.56 -13.09
CA CYS A 683 -3.68 0.37 -13.80
C CYS A 683 -4.80 1.27 -13.23
N TRP A 684 -4.54 2.57 -13.10
CA TRP A 684 -5.47 3.54 -12.50
C TRP A 684 -6.78 3.74 -13.27
N ARG A 685 -6.84 3.36 -14.57
CA ARG A 685 -8.09 3.38 -15.38
C ARG A 685 -8.86 2.07 -15.34
N ASP A 686 -8.49 1.14 -14.49
CA ASP A 686 -9.15 -0.16 -14.38
C ASP A 686 -10.57 -0.01 -13.80
N PRO A 687 -11.59 -0.70 -14.36
CA PRO A 687 -12.98 -0.59 -13.89
C PRO A 687 -13.18 -0.99 -12.44
N LEU A 688 -12.41 -1.96 -11.92
CA LEU A 688 -12.50 -2.40 -10.53
C LEU A 688 -11.97 -1.31 -9.58
N VAL A 689 -10.88 -0.63 -9.97
CA VAL A 689 -10.34 0.54 -9.24
C VAL A 689 -11.39 1.65 -9.22
N GLY A 690 -11.99 1.95 -10.38
CA GLY A 690 -13.05 2.96 -10.48
C GLY A 690 -14.28 2.63 -9.61
N ARG A 691 -14.73 1.38 -9.62
CA ARG A 691 -15.83 0.91 -8.77
C ARG A 691 -15.54 1.15 -7.29
N ASP A 692 -14.35 0.76 -6.84
CA ASP A 692 -13.97 0.82 -5.44
C ASP A 692 -13.79 2.27 -4.97
N VAL A 693 -13.29 3.16 -5.83
CA VAL A 693 -13.25 4.61 -5.54
C VAL A 693 -14.65 5.21 -5.46
N LEU A 694 -15.57 4.85 -6.39
CA LEU A 694 -16.95 5.36 -6.37
C LEU A 694 -17.70 4.90 -5.11
N VAL A 695 -17.58 3.62 -4.77
CA VAL A 695 -18.17 3.01 -3.57
C VAL A 695 -17.55 3.64 -2.31
N GLY A 696 -16.23 3.81 -2.27
CA GLY A 696 -15.54 4.47 -1.16
C GLY A 696 -16.00 5.91 -0.96
N THR A 697 -16.17 6.67 -2.06
CA THR A 697 -16.68 8.04 -2.00
C THR A 697 -18.12 8.06 -1.42
N LEU A 698 -18.98 7.14 -1.86
CA LEU A 698 -20.34 7.03 -1.32
C LEU A 698 -20.33 6.77 0.19
N PHE A 699 -19.59 5.74 0.64
CA PHE A 699 -19.58 5.38 2.05
C PHE A 699 -18.87 6.42 2.93
N GLY A 700 -17.88 7.15 2.40
CA GLY A 700 -17.28 8.29 3.07
C GLY A 700 -18.30 9.43 3.28
N CYS A 701 -19.10 9.75 2.26
CA CYS A 701 -20.20 10.71 2.38
C CYS A 701 -21.28 10.23 3.37
N VAL A 702 -21.65 8.95 3.33
CA VAL A 702 -22.63 8.37 4.27
C VAL A 702 -22.13 8.44 5.71
N TRP A 703 -20.86 8.18 5.94
CA TRP A 703 -20.26 8.27 7.27
C TRP A 703 -20.22 9.73 7.75
N ALA A 704 -19.76 10.66 6.91
CA ALA A 704 -19.81 12.09 7.24
C ALA A 704 -21.25 12.55 7.55
N PHE A 705 -22.22 12.14 6.74
CA PHE A 705 -23.63 12.43 6.95
C PHE A 705 -24.14 11.89 8.30
N SER A 706 -23.78 10.65 8.66
CA SER A 706 -24.16 10.06 9.94
C SER A 706 -23.63 10.85 11.13
N ILE A 707 -22.37 11.33 11.05
CA ILE A 707 -21.77 12.19 12.07
C ILE A 707 -22.55 13.51 12.17
N HIS A 708 -22.73 14.24 11.06
CA HIS A 708 -23.49 15.49 11.06
C HIS A 708 -24.91 15.31 11.56
N LEU A 709 -25.58 14.21 11.19
CA LEU A 709 -26.93 13.90 11.64
C LEU A 709 -27.01 13.75 13.17
N VAL A 710 -26.07 13.02 13.78
CA VAL A 710 -26.05 12.79 15.22
C VAL A 710 -25.87 14.09 15.98
N TYR A 711 -24.95 14.93 15.53
CA TYR A 711 -24.75 16.24 16.18
C TYR A 711 -25.87 17.26 15.90
N ALA A 712 -26.69 17.06 14.84
CA ALA A 712 -27.90 17.82 14.59
C ALA A 712 -29.14 17.26 15.32
N LEU A 713 -29.18 15.97 15.64
CA LEU A 713 -30.32 15.26 16.20
C LEU A 713 -30.87 15.86 17.52
N PRO A 714 -30.03 16.35 18.48
CA PRO A 714 -30.48 16.98 19.71
C PRO A 714 -31.40 18.18 19.49
N LEU A 715 -31.31 18.86 18.32
CA LEU A 715 -32.24 19.95 17.98
C LEU A 715 -33.69 19.49 17.82
N TRP A 716 -33.86 18.27 17.34
CA TRP A 716 -35.18 17.71 16.98
C TRP A 716 -35.75 16.88 18.13
N LEU A 717 -34.88 16.10 18.84
CA LEU A 717 -35.32 15.14 19.84
C LEU A 717 -35.22 15.61 21.30
N ARG A 718 -34.83 16.87 21.57
CA ARG A 718 -34.64 17.44 22.89
C ARG A 718 -33.68 16.62 23.78
N ILE A 719 -32.67 16.02 23.21
CA ILE A 719 -31.66 15.23 23.92
C ILE A 719 -30.61 16.19 24.49
N PRO A 720 -30.30 16.15 25.78
CA PRO A 720 -29.27 17.01 26.40
C PRO A 720 -27.87 16.55 25.99
N ARG A 721 -26.91 17.51 25.87
CA ARG A 721 -25.46 17.31 25.95
C ARG A 721 -24.74 16.66 24.76
N LEU A 722 -24.82 17.26 23.58
CA LEU A 722 -23.79 17.08 22.54
C LEU A 722 -23.26 18.47 22.17
N THR A 723 -21.99 18.74 22.45
CA THR A 723 -21.32 19.93 21.93
C THR A 723 -21.17 19.81 20.42
N PRO A 724 -21.26 20.92 19.66
CA PRO A 724 -21.13 20.87 18.19
C PRO A 724 -19.75 20.36 17.78
N ILE A 725 -19.65 19.81 16.57
CA ILE A 725 -18.40 19.35 15.98
C ILE A 725 -17.40 20.51 15.94
N HIS A 726 -16.24 20.30 16.57
CA HIS A 726 -15.11 21.21 16.47
C HIS A 726 -14.42 20.99 15.12
N ILE A 727 -14.18 22.08 14.39
CA ILE A 727 -13.34 22.03 13.18
C ILE A 727 -11.91 22.28 13.60
N GLU A 728 -10.99 21.50 13.08
CA GLU A 728 -9.56 21.64 13.38
C GLU A 728 -9.02 23.03 12.97
N SER A 729 -7.97 23.47 13.66
CA SER A 729 -7.41 24.80 13.47
C SER A 729 -6.75 25.01 12.11
N LEU A 730 -6.04 23.99 11.60
CA LEU A 730 -5.28 24.08 10.34
C LEU A 730 -6.15 24.35 9.09
N PRO A 731 -7.29 23.67 8.90
CA PRO A 731 -8.21 23.98 7.79
C PRO A 731 -8.75 25.42 7.81
N LEU A 732 -8.77 26.06 8.96
CA LEU A 732 -9.24 27.43 9.15
C LEU A 732 -8.11 28.48 9.17
N GLY A 733 -6.86 28.06 9.30
CA GLY A 733 -5.66 28.90 9.35
C GLY A 733 -5.31 29.60 8.03
N THR A 734 -4.04 29.65 7.67
CA THR A 734 -3.58 30.20 6.39
C THR A 734 -3.99 29.30 5.22
N THR A 735 -3.98 29.84 4.00
CA THR A 735 -4.26 29.03 2.79
C THR A 735 -3.25 27.91 2.61
N THR A 736 -1.97 28.15 2.94
CA THR A 736 -0.91 27.14 2.89
C THR A 736 -1.16 26.02 3.89
N GLN A 737 -1.53 26.36 5.12
CA GLN A 737 -1.89 25.36 6.15
C GLN A 737 -3.10 24.51 5.74
N ALA A 738 -4.14 25.13 5.18
CA ALA A 738 -5.31 24.39 4.69
C ALA A 738 -4.97 23.43 3.54
N LEU A 739 -4.07 23.83 2.63
CA LEU A 739 -3.57 22.98 1.54
C LEU A 739 -2.66 21.87 2.08
N GLY A 740 -1.77 22.16 3.04
CA GLY A 740 -0.92 21.17 3.70
C GLY A 740 -1.77 20.09 4.37
N TYR A 741 -2.76 20.50 5.17
CA TYR A 741 -3.70 19.60 5.83
C TYR A 741 -4.45 18.69 4.83
N LEU A 742 -4.92 19.25 3.68
CA LEU A 742 -5.54 18.45 2.63
C LEU A 742 -4.57 17.44 2.01
N LEU A 743 -3.32 17.85 1.81
CA LEU A 743 -2.28 17.01 1.23
C LEU A 743 -1.87 15.86 2.17
N ALA A 744 -2.00 16.04 3.49
CA ALA A 744 -1.77 14.99 4.49
C ALA A 744 -2.88 13.92 4.53
N GLN A 745 -4.12 14.25 4.07
CA GLN A 745 -5.26 13.33 4.23
C GLN A 745 -5.11 11.98 3.51
N PRO A 746 -4.54 11.85 2.30
CA PRO A 746 -4.26 10.54 1.70
C PRO A 746 -3.34 9.67 2.57
N ALA A 747 -2.35 10.28 3.25
CA ALA A 747 -1.46 9.60 4.17
C ALA A 747 -2.23 9.06 5.37
N ASN A 748 -2.99 9.92 6.03
CA ASN A 748 -3.80 9.56 7.18
C ASN A 748 -4.82 8.46 6.85
N ALA A 749 -5.50 8.57 5.70
CA ALA A 749 -6.45 7.57 5.22
C ALA A 749 -5.78 6.21 4.97
N LEU A 750 -4.56 6.19 4.42
CA LEU A 750 -3.82 4.96 4.19
C LEU A 750 -3.36 4.33 5.50
N ILE A 751 -2.77 5.10 6.43
CA ILE A 751 -2.33 4.62 7.74
C ILE A 751 -3.49 3.97 8.47
N PHE A 752 -4.64 4.66 8.53
CA PHE A 752 -5.84 4.14 9.19
C PHE A 752 -6.35 2.85 8.52
N SER A 753 -6.34 2.80 7.18
CA SER A 753 -6.75 1.62 6.42
C SER A 753 -5.84 0.41 6.66
N LEU A 754 -4.53 0.64 6.73
CA LEU A 754 -3.54 -0.39 7.05
C LEU A 754 -3.69 -0.88 8.49
N ALA A 755 -3.90 0.03 9.46
CA ALA A 755 -4.10 -0.31 10.86
C ALA A 755 -5.34 -1.19 11.06
N VAL A 756 -6.49 -0.82 10.46
CA VAL A 756 -7.71 -1.61 10.53
C VAL A 756 -7.56 -2.96 9.83
N THR A 757 -6.90 -2.99 8.66
CA THR A 757 -6.64 -4.25 7.95
C THR A 757 -5.68 -5.15 8.75
N LEU A 758 -4.67 -4.58 9.40
CA LEU A 758 -3.76 -5.32 10.28
C LEU A 758 -4.50 -5.88 11.50
N THR A 759 -5.42 -5.12 12.09
CA THR A 759 -6.33 -5.57 13.16
C THR A 759 -7.17 -6.76 12.69
N LEU A 760 -7.72 -6.70 11.46
CA LEU A 760 -8.50 -7.80 10.87
C LEU A 760 -7.64 -9.05 10.66
N VAL A 761 -6.41 -8.90 10.20
CA VAL A 761 -5.45 -10.00 10.04
C VAL A 761 -5.10 -10.59 11.41
N PHE A 762 -4.78 -9.74 12.40
CA PHE A 762 -4.40 -10.16 13.73
C PHE A 762 -5.53 -10.92 14.45
N THR A 763 -6.76 -10.39 14.44
CA THR A 763 -7.94 -11.06 14.99
C THR A 763 -8.22 -12.39 14.30
N ARG A 764 -7.96 -12.48 12.98
CA ARG A 764 -8.09 -13.74 12.23
C ARG A 764 -7.07 -14.79 12.63
N LEU A 765 -5.83 -14.38 12.86
CA LEU A 765 -4.77 -15.28 13.33
C LEU A 765 -5.07 -15.78 14.74
N LEU A 766 -5.60 -14.92 15.60
CA LEU A 766 -5.96 -15.26 17.00
C LEU A 766 -7.19 -16.17 17.07
N LEU A 767 -8.29 -15.80 16.43
CA LEU A 767 -9.60 -16.45 16.53
C LEU A 767 -9.78 -17.61 15.53
N ARG A 768 -8.90 -17.73 14.54
CA ARG A 768 -8.87 -18.79 13.51
C ARG A 768 -10.15 -18.93 12.65
N ARG A 769 -11.23 -18.19 12.93
CA ARG A 769 -12.51 -18.21 12.21
C ARG A 769 -12.82 -16.84 11.59
N LYS A 770 -13.40 -16.78 10.39
CA LYS A 770 -13.68 -15.53 9.66
C LYS A 770 -14.69 -14.64 10.40
N ILE A 771 -15.85 -15.17 10.77
CA ILE A 771 -16.94 -14.38 11.37
C ILE A 771 -16.54 -13.76 12.71
N PRO A 772 -15.98 -14.49 13.70
CA PRO A 772 -15.51 -13.89 14.95
C PRO A 772 -14.42 -12.84 14.75
N ALA A 773 -13.53 -13.02 13.78
CA ALA A 773 -12.48 -12.04 13.48
C ALA A 773 -13.06 -10.71 12.98
N VAL A 774 -14.03 -10.78 12.06
CA VAL A 774 -14.73 -9.58 11.54
C VAL A 774 -15.49 -8.88 12.68
N ALA A 775 -16.21 -9.64 13.52
CA ALA A 775 -16.94 -9.08 14.66
C ALA A 775 -15.99 -8.42 15.70
N ALA A 776 -14.87 -9.07 16.02
CA ALA A 776 -13.86 -8.49 16.91
C ALA A 776 -13.24 -7.23 16.33
N THR A 777 -12.94 -7.19 15.03
CA THR A 777 -12.42 -5.99 14.34
C THR A 777 -13.46 -4.86 14.39
N CYS A 778 -14.73 -5.15 14.12
CA CYS A 778 -15.81 -4.19 14.24
C CYS A 778 -15.89 -3.59 15.66
N LEU A 779 -15.76 -4.43 16.68
CA LEU A 779 -15.76 -3.96 18.08
C LEU A 779 -14.56 -3.06 18.39
N VAL A 780 -13.36 -3.41 17.94
CA VAL A 780 -12.16 -2.56 18.11
C VAL A 780 -12.35 -1.21 17.42
N ILE A 781 -12.85 -1.18 16.17
CA ILE A 781 -13.12 0.09 15.46
C ILE A 781 -14.16 0.91 16.24
N ALA A 782 -15.21 0.27 16.74
CA ALA A 782 -16.24 0.95 17.52
C ALA A 782 -15.65 1.60 18.76
N THR A 783 -14.80 0.90 19.53
CA THR A 783 -14.14 1.46 20.72
C THR A 783 -13.25 2.66 20.41
N LEU A 784 -12.56 2.64 19.26
CA LEU A 784 -11.70 3.74 18.82
C LEU A 784 -12.50 4.97 18.31
N THR A 785 -13.77 4.80 17.99
CA THR A 785 -14.63 5.87 17.42
C THR A 785 -15.70 6.38 18.40
N VAL A 786 -15.81 5.81 19.62
CA VAL A 786 -16.72 6.28 20.65
C VAL A 786 -16.25 7.61 21.19
N GLY A 787 -17.07 8.64 21.06
CA GLY A 787 -16.83 9.95 21.69
C GLY A 787 -17.03 9.91 23.19
N SER A 788 -16.38 10.82 23.91
CA SER A 788 -16.45 10.95 25.38
C SER A 788 -17.80 11.50 25.90
N GLU A 789 -18.62 12.03 25.00
CA GLU A 789 -19.90 12.68 25.35
C GLU A 789 -21.07 11.76 25.03
N ASN A 790 -22.04 11.68 25.93
CA ASN A 790 -23.34 10.99 25.76
C ASN A 790 -23.30 9.58 25.18
N TYR A 791 -22.81 8.61 25.94
CA TYR A 791 -22.64 7.21 25.57
C TYR A 791 -23.89 6.53 24.97
N TYR A 792 -25.11 6.99 25.36
CA TYR A 792 -26.36 6.42 24.84
C TYR A 792 -26.55 6.65 23.31
N ILE A 793 -25.94 7.70 22.76
CA ILE A 793 -26.01 8.02 21.34
C ILE A 793 -24.73 7.61 20.63
N THR A 794 -23.57 7.88 21.22
CA THR A 794 -22.29 7.67 20.57
C THR A 794 -21.92 6.19 20.43
N ILE A 795 -22.27 5.32 21.38
CA ILE A 795 -22.01 3.87 21.27
C ILE A 795 -22.80 3.22 20.13
N PRO A 796 -24.14 3.36 20.01
CA PRO A 796 -24.88 2.78 18.89
C PRO A 796 -24.39 3.28 17.54
N LEU A 797 -24.04 4.57 17.44
CA LEU A 797 -23.50 5.15 16.22
C LEU A 797 -22.12 4.60 15.87
N ALA A 798 -21.22 4.52 16.86
CA ALA A 798 -19.89 3.95 16.67
C ALA A 798 -19.97 2.50 16.20
N LEU A 799 -20.86 1.70 16.77
CA LEU A 799 -21.13 0.33 16.34
C LEU A 799 -21.69 0.27 14.93
N LEU A 800 -22.63 1.13 14.58
CA LEU A 800 -23.21 1.21 13.23
C LEU A 800 -22.14 1.59 12.21
N ASN A 801 -21.38 2.65 12.46
CA ASN A 801 -20.30 3.11 11.58
C ASN A 801 -19.19 2.06 11.44
N ALA A 802 -18.78 1.44 12.55
CA ALA A 802 -17.79 0.37 12.54
C ALA A 802 -18.27 -0.85 11.73
N ALA A 803 -19.56 -1.22 11.85
CA ALA A 803 -20.15 -2.30 11.05
C ALA A 803 -20.15 -1.96 9.57
N ILE A 804 -20.60 -0.76 9.18
CA ILE A 804 -20.58 -0.29 7.79
C ILE A 804 -19.17 -0.32 7.23
N LEU A 805 -18.21 0.24 7.94
CA LEU A 805 -16.82 0.31 7.50
C LEU A 805 -16.16 -1.07 7.38
N THR A 806 -16.43 -1.96 8.34
CA THR A 806 -15.93 -3.33 8.28
C THR A 806 -16.53 -4.07 7.07
N ILE A 807 -17.81 -3.85 6.77
CA ILE A 807 -18.46 -4.40 5.57
C ILE A 807 -17.82 -3.83 4.30
N VAL A 808 -17.55 -2.51 4.23
CA VAL A 808 -16.87 -1.90 3.08
C VAL A 808 -15.51 -2.52 2.87
N LEU A 809 -14.72 -2.68 3.94
CA LEU A 809 -13.41 -3.31 3.88
C LEU A 809 -13.53 -4.75 3.35
N VAL A 810 -14.34 -5.59 4.00
CA VAL A 810 -14.41 -7.04 3.71
C VAL A 810 -15.11 -7.35 2.38
N ARG A 811 -16.09 -6.53 1.96
CA ARG A 811 -16.92 -6.79 0.76
C ARG A 811 -16.35 -6.16 -0.51
N PHE A 812 -15.63 -5.05 -0.39
CA PHE A 812 -15.05 -4.36 -1.52
C PHE A 812 -13.52 -4.45 -1.49
N SER A 813 -12.83 -3.51 -0.85
CA SER A 813 -11.36 -3.53 -0.80
C SER A 813 -10.78 -2.52 0.20
N ILE A 814 -9.48 -2.63 0.44
CA ILE A 814 -8.73 -1.61 1.19
C ILE A 814 -8.75 -0.24 0.48
N LEU A 815 -8.83 -0.22 -0.86
CA LEU A 815 -8.93 1.01 -1.64
C LEU A 815 -10.27 1.72 -1.39
N ALA A 816 -11.39 0.99 -1.41
CA ALA A 816 -12.70 1.54 -1.10
C ALA A 816 -12.77 2.08 0.33
N TYR A 817 -12.19 1.33 1.29
CA TYR A 817 -12.09 1.76 2.68
C TYR A 817 -11.26 3.03 2.83
N GLY A 818 -10.05 3.09 2.25
CA GLY A 818 -9.18 4.27 2.31
C GLY A 818 -9.81 5.50 1.65
N THR A 819 -10.50 5.32 0.53
CA THR A 819 -11.27 6.40 -0.10
C THR A 819 -12.40 6.89 0.80
N SER A 820 -13.08 5.99 1.56
CA SER A 820 -14.12 6.39 2.52
C SER A 820 -13.55 7.26 3.64
N VAL A 821 -12.38 6.91 4.19
CA VAL A 821 -11.72 7.70 5.24
C VAL A 821 -11.26 9.05 4.70
N LEU A 822 -10.69 9.08 3.49
CA LEU A 822 -10.26 10.33 2.83
C LEU A 822 -11.43 11.31 2.66
N VAL A 823 -12.56 10.83 2.17
CA VAL A 823 -13.76 11.66 1.95
C VAL A 823 -14.35 12.10 3.29
N LEU A 824 -14.41 11.21 4.28
CA LEU A 824 -14.85 11.57 5.63
C LEU A 824 -14.05 12.74 6.18
N ASN A 825 -12.71 12.60 6.22
CA ASN A 825 -11.82 13.61 6.78
C ASN A 825 -11.97 14.95 6.04
N ALA A 826 -12.10 14.90 4.71
CA ALA A 826 -12.29 16.10 3.90
C ALA A 826 -13.62 16.81 4.23
N VAL A 827 -14.72 16.09 4.42
CA VAL A 827 -16.06 16.68 4.65
C VAL A 827 -16.28 17.12 6.09
N VAL A 828 -15.73 16.39 7.09
CA VAL A 828 -15.97 16.68 8.52
C VAL A 828 -15.02 17.74 9.06
N ASN A 829 -13.74 17.72 8.64
CA ASN A 829 -12.71 18.62 9.19
C ASN A 829 -12.64 19.98 8.49
N PHE A 830 -13.28 20.13 7.34
CA PHE A 830 -13.40 21.44 6.65
C PHE A 830 -14.78 22.06 6.83
N PRO A 831 -14.85 23.40 6.85
CA PRO A 831 -16.13 24.07 6.88
C PRO A 831 -16.82 23.94 5.51
N VAL A 832 -17.87 23.14 5.43
CA VAL A 832 -18.64 22.95 4.18
C VAL A 832 -19.88 23.84 4.16
N THR A 833 -20.04 24.61 3.07
CA THR A 833 -21.15 25.53 2.86
C THR A 833 -21.40 25.78 1.38
N LEU A 834 -22.64 26.13 1.02
CA LEU A 834 -23.02 26.68 -0.29
C LEU A 834 -23.35 28.17 -0.19
N ASP A 835 -23.17 28.79 0.97
CA ASP A 835 -23.28 30.23 1.15
C ASP A 835 -21.98 30.93 0.70
N PHE A 836 -21.98 31.47 -0.50
CA PHE A 836 -20.81 32.13 -1.10
C PHE A 836 -20.48 33.49 -0.46
N SER A 837 -21.34 34.00 0.43
CA SER A 837 -21.04 35.22 1.20
C SER A 837 -20.05 34.97 2.33
N ARG A 838 -19.82 33.73 2.71
CA ARG A 838 -18.90 33.35 3.79
C ARG A 838 -17.45 33.38 3.31
N TRP A 839 -16.57 33.93 4.10
CA TRP A 839 -15.14 34.01 3.77
C TRP A 839 -14.48 32.65 3.48
N TYR A 840 -14.96 31.56 4.12
CA TYR A 840 -14.45 30.20 3.94
C TYR A 840 -15.11 29.43 2.76
N ALA A 841 -15.98 30.10 1.99
CA ALA A 841 -16.66 29.44 0.86
C ALA A 841 -15.67 28.87 -0.18
N GLY A 842 -14.56 29.54 -0.44
CA GLY A 842 -13.51 29.02 -1.32
C GLY A 842 -12.92 27.69 -0.86
N ARG A 843 -12.70 27.51 0.44
CA ARG A 843 -12.20 26.25 1.05
C ARG A 843 -13.26 25.15 0.96
N SER A 844 -14.52 25.50 1.20
CA SER A 844 -15.66 24.60 1.00
C SER A 844 -15.74 24.12 -0.44
N LEU A 845 -15.65 25.02 -1.41
CA LEU A 845 -15.67 24.69 -2.84
C LEU A 845 -14.51 23.76 -3.24
N LEU A 846 -13.32 23.99 -2.71
CA LEU A 846 -12.16 23.13 -2.94
C LEU A 846 -12.42 21.69 -2.50
N VAL A 847 -12.90 21.50 -1.27
CA VAL A 847 -13.21 20.16 -0.73
C VAL A 847 -14.33 19.49 -1.52
N LEU A 848 -15.42 20.20 -1.79
CA LEU A 848 -16.53 19.67 -2.57
C LEU A 848 -16.09 19.30 -4.00
N SER A 849 -15.18 20.07 -4.61
CA SER A 849 -14.59 19.76 -5.92
C SER A 849 -13.74 18.49 -5.89
N ILE A 850 -12.95 18.28 -4.81
CA ILE A 850 -12.15 17.05 -4.65
C ILE A 850 -13.08 15.83 -4.55
N VAL A 851 -14.12 15.90 -3.71
CA VAL A 851 -15.09 14.80 -3.57
C VAL A 851 -15.81 14.52 -4.89
N ALA A 852 -16.24 15.57 -5.60
CA ALA A 852 -16.87 15.45 -6.91
C ALA A 852 -15.91 14.84 -7.95
N THR A 853 -14.65 15.22 -7.94
CA THR A 853 -13.61 14.67 -8.84
C THR A 853 -13.42 13.18 -8.59
N LEU A 854 -13.32 12.75 -7.32
CA LEU A 854 -13.23 11.35 -6.95
C LEU A 854 -14.46 10.55 -7.41
N ALA A 855 -15.67 11.10 -7.21
CA ALA A 855 -16.91 10.48 -7.65
C ALA A 855 -16.98 10.33 -9.18
N ILE A 856 -16.65 11.40 -9.93
CA ILE A 856 -16.66 11.41 -11.40
C ILE A 856 -15.56 10.47 -11.95
N TYR A 857 -14.37 10.49 -11.38
CA TYR A 857 -13.29 9.56 -11.75
C TYR A 857 -13.74 8.11 -11.53
N GLY A 858 -14.25 7.81 -10.33
CA GLY A 858 -14.75 6.47 -10.00
C GLY A 858 -15.86 6.03 -10.95
N PHE A 859 -16.81 6.90 -11.24
CA PHE A 859 -17.89 6.66 -12.19
C PHE A 859 -17.37 6.34 -13.60
N ARG A 860 -16.51 7.19 -14.16
CA ARG A 860 -15.96 7.01 -15.51
C ARG A 860 -15.16 5.72 -15.64
N CYS A 861 -14.28 5.45 -14.67
CA CYS A 861 -13.45 4.23 -14.70
C CYS A 861 -14.30 2.98 -14.51
N ALA A 862 -15.30 2.99 -13.61
CA ALA A 862 -16.17 1.84 -13.35
C ALA A 862 -17.01 1.40 -14.56
N LEU A 863 -17.30 2.30 -15.50
CA LEU A 863 -17.98 1.97 -16.76
C LEU A 863 -17.09 1.18 -17.74
N GLY A 864 -15.77 1.27 -17.63
CA GLY A 864 -14.84 0.65 -18.58
C GLY A 864 -15.02 1.19 -20.00
N LYS A 865 -15.38 0.30 -20.93
CA LYS A 865 -15.62 0.66 -22.35
C LYS A 865 -17.06 1.10 -22.64
N GLN A 866 -17.95 1.10 -21.66
CA GLN A 866 -19.34 1.53 -21.86
C GLN A 866 -19.38 3.07 -22.04
N ALA A 867 -20.16 3.56 -23.04
CA ALA A 867 -20.34 4.99 -23.22
C ALA A 867 -21.16 5.57 -22.04
N ALA A 868 -20.73 6.67 -21.46
CA ALA A 868 -21.38 7.30 -20.31
C ALA A 868 -22.83 7.76 -20.63
N PHE A 869 -23.08 8.11 -21.89
CA PHE A 869 -24.38 8.53 -22.42
C PHE A 869 -24.92 7.56 -23.48
N GLY A 870 -24.49 6.28 -23.41
CA GLY A 870 -24.87 5.26 -24.39
C GLY A 870 -26.40 5.13 -24.53
N GLY A 871 -26.89 5.42 -25.69
CA GLY A 871 -28.29 5.26 -26.08
C GLY A 871 -29.15 6.54 -26.09
N LEU A 872 -28.70 7.66 -25.49
CA LEU A 872 -29.46 8.92 -25.49
C LEU A 872 -29.20 9.84 -26.70
N ILE A 873 -28.19 9.52 -27.52
CA ILE A 873 -27.77 10.35 -28.66
C ILE A 873 -27.78 9.53 -29.99
N ALA A 874 -28.20 8.28 -29.96
CA ALA A 874 -28.18 7.40 -31.13
C ALA A 874 -29.60 7.18 -31.77
N GLU A 875 -30.52 8.05 -31.55
CA GLU A 875 -31.81 8.15 -32.28
C GLU A 875 -32.04 9.60 -32.65
N ASP A 876 -31.34 10.09 -33.68
CA ASP A 876 -31.80 11.09 -34.63
C ASP A 876 -31.03 10.93 -35.96
#